data_2b8519726c896f6393a06c6172772220
#
_entry.id   2b8519726c896f6393a06c6172772220
#
_cell.length_a   1.000
_cell.length_b   1.000
_cell.length_c   1.000
_cell.angle_alpha   90.00
_cell.angle_beta   90.00
_cell.angle_gamma   90.00
#
_symmetry.space_group_name_H-M   'P 1'
#
loop_
_entity.id
_entity.type
_entity.pdbx_description
1 polymer ?
#
loop_
_entity_poly.entity_id
_entity_poly.type
_entity_poly.pdbx_seq_one_letter_code
_entity_poly.pdbx_strand_id
1 'polypeptide(L)'
;MKRFFVVFAAVCFSAFALLAQVTTNPSPIPVGYTGKIILTFDPSKGSGGMASATECYSHIGLITSSSKDVHDWKYLKPGGWGTKNEPKWDKVANLWQLTIDNMYTYFGCPSTETITAIVMVFHDGNGSSSKEGKTSNGGDILIFIGEEISGDIWDNFTPASVQTQARPAGVVNGIYYGKDGTSVTLCTYAASKTEPAKHVFLIGDMTDWKLSNDYQLKRDGNYFWITLTGLEKGKEYRYQYAIERADGVKKQISDLFSEKVLTPDDGGEPSKLDPNLIGYPLRGADGYVTVIQPGKPAYNWSSATLNFKRPDKNNLIIYELWVYDHTPKRSFEGLMERLDYIQNLGVNAVELMPVNEFDGNYSWGYCPNHYFALEKAYGTPEHLKAFIDECHKRGIAVILDMVFNHATGNNPMNKLYPYTSSTASKTELRLNPWFNVSAPHSDNVFEDWNHGFAPTRDHFTRVLKYWLTEYKIDGYRMDLSHGLCSDKPNTSVENIKYYYENGVKAVSNDAYFILEHWGGNMGGERPQLVNAGMMCWENTSNAFQQTAMGWLKDGDDFSEANKDNYVSYCENHDEERCFFKAKQWGDGNLKADEGARAARIPLNIGFQCMLNGPQLFYHFAEIGFDYSKFQKANGDWGTDGIDAYGAATATPSVKEEAKMQVKARPENKGWFQAGPRMNACARLGKIIQLRTRLMPNVFAGNPTQTNIGSGTAVRTVQWGSNVFVAANFLASSSQTVNLPSGTWYDYLDGGGKANTSYTLTPGQIKVFTGSQVTAPNTPVSYDFELGIDQIEWSGFDTTNDAVKFYQNGQIYILRNNVVYDLMGRRVE
;
A
#
# COMPACT_ATOMS: atom_id res chain seq x y z
N MET A 1 -57.54 5.19 34.91
CA MET A 1 -56.12 5.55 34.74
C MET A 1 -55.18 4.39 34.43
N LYS A 2 -55.43 3.16 34.80
CA LYS A 2 -54.50 1.99 34.48
C LYS A 2 -54.58 1.43 33.06
N ARG A 3 -55.60 1.76 32.27
CA ARG A 3 -55.73 1.25 30.86
C ARG A 3 -55.14 2.19 29.80
N PHE A 4 -54.89 3.44 30.16
CA PHE A 4 -54.26 4.40 29.24
C PHE A 4 -52.71 4.29 29.20
N PHE A 5 -52.08 3.86 30.30
CA PHE A 5 -50.62 3.69 30.36
C PHE A 5 -50.12 2.48 29.59
N VAL A 6 -50.90 1.40 29.42
CA VAL A 6 -50.50 0.21 28.68
C VAL A 6 -50.53 0.44 27.15
N VAL A 7 -51.44 1.32 26.69
CA VAL A 7 -51.53 1.64 25.24
C VAL A 7 -50.40 2.61 24.82
N PHE A 8 -49.96 3.50 25.72
CA PHE A 8 -48.88 4.43 25.43
C PHE A 8 -47.50 3.73 25.41
N ALA A 9 -47.28 2.75 26.29
CA ALA A 9 -46.07 1.94 26.28
C ALA A 9 -45.97 1.04 25.03
N ALA A 10 -47.12 0.45 24.57
CA ALA A 10 -47.15 -0.37 23.36
C ALA A 10 -46.95 0.45 22.08
N VAL A 11 -47.35 1.72 22.03
CA VAL A 11 -47.16 2.60 20.87
C VAL A 11 -45.71 3.12 20.79
N CYS A 12 -45.05 3.36 21.94
CA CYS A 12 -43.61 3.71 21.92
C CYS A 12 -42.73 2.53 21.54
N PHE A 13 -43.05 1.28 21.95
CA PHE A 13 -42.31 0.09 21.56
C PHE A 13 -42.43 -0.24 20.04
N SER A 14 -43.57 0.13 19.43
CA SER A 14 -43.77 -0.12 17.99
C SER A 14 -43.05 0.88 17.07
N ALA A 15 -42.68 2.07 17.56
CA ALA A 15 -42.00 3.08 16.74
C ALA A 15 -40.50 2.79 16.55
N PHE A 16 -39.84 2.20 17.52
CA PHE A 16 -38.42 1.83 17.42
C PHE A 16 -38.19 0.55 16.58
N ALA A 17 -39.12 -0.39 16.58
CA ALA A 17 -39.04 -1.59 15.74
C ALA A 17 -39.18 -1.31 14.22
N LEU A 18 -39.62 -0.13 13.84
CA LEU A 18 -39.88 0.25 12.45
C LEU A 18 -38.58 0.61 11.66
N LEU A 19 -37.46 0.82 12.32
CA LEU A 19 -36.20 1.23 11.68
C LEU A 19 -35.21 0.08 11.49
N ALA A 20 -35.23 -0.94 12.32
CA ALA A 20 -34.29 -2.06 12.24
C ALA A 20 -34.60 -3.01 11.09
N GLN A 21 -33.55 -3.48 10.38
CA GLN A 21 -33.66 -4.47 9.30
C GLN A 21 -34.04 -5.86 9.82
N VAL A 22 -33.50 -6.23 10.99
CA VAL A 22 -33.85 -7.45 11.71
C VAL A 22 -34.30 -7.08 13.12
N THR A 23 -35.43 -7.63 13.58
CA THR A 23 -35.93 -7.47 14.95
C THR A 23 -35.96 -8.81 15.64
N THR A 24 -35.96 -8.83 16.99
CA THR A 24 -35.91 -10.02 17.82
C THR A 24 -37.06 -10.05 18.84
N ASN A 25 -37.46 -11.25 19.21
CA ASN A 25 -38.36 -11.45 20.34
C ASN A 25 -37.84 -12.66 21.15
N PRO A 26 -37.33 -12.45 22.41
CA PRO A 26 -37.31 -11.19 23.16
C PRO A 26 -36.35 -10.16 22.56
N SER A 27 -36.59 -8.89 22.87
CA SER A 27 -35.67 -7.77 22.54
C SER A 27 -35.43 -6.92 23.78
N PRO A 28 -34.18 -6.77 24.25
CA PRO A 28 -32.99 -7.49 23.81
C PRO A 28 -33.06 -8.99 24.12
N ILE A 29 -32.25 -9.79 23.40
CA ILE A 29 -32.02 -11.19 23.76
C ILE A 29 -31.10 -11.18 24.99
N PRO A 30 -31.51 -11.72 26.16
CA PRO A 30 -30.66 -11.68 27.36
C PRO A 30 -29.36 -12.50 27.20
N VAL A 31 -28.28 -12.09 27.88
CA VAL A 31 -27.04 -12.86 27.94
C VAL A 31 -27.30 -14.24 28.55
N GLY A 32 -26.78 -15.29 27.93
CA GLY A 32 -27.00 -16.66 28.36
C GLY A 32 -28.44 -17.15 28.17
N TYR A 33 -29.25 -16.48 27.35
CA TYR A 33 -30.64 -16.86 27.11
C TYR A 33 -30.75 -18.23 26.43
N THR A 34 -31.51 -19.12 27.03
CA THR A 34 -31.74 -20.48 26.56
C THR A 34 -33.18 -20.71 26.06
N GLY A 35 -34.01 -19.67 26.09
CA GLY A 35 -35.38 -19.73 25.62
C GLY A 35 -35.53 -19.53 24.10
N LYS A 36 -36.78 -19.56 23.67
CA LYS A 36 -37.16 -19.37 22.27
C LYS A 36 -36.96 -17.94 21.80
N ILE A 37 -36.32 -17.78 20.64
CA ILE A 37 -36.09 -16.52 19.96
C ILE A 37 -36.82 -16.54 18.61
N ILE A 38 -37.46 -15.44 18.26
CA ILE A 38 -37.99 -15.19 16.92
C ILE A 38 -37.19 -14.03 16.31
N LEU A 39 -36.50 -14.29 15.21
CA LEU A 39 -35.85 -13.29 14.40
C LEU A 39 -36.80 -12.90 13.25
N THR A 40 -37.01 -11.62 13.01
CA THR A 40 -37.89 -11.12 11.95
C THR A 40 -37.11 -10.15 11.03
N PHE A 41 -36.99 -10.49 9.75
CA PHE A 41 -36.25 -9.73 8.74
C PHE A 41 -37.23 -8.96 7.82
N ASP A 42 -36.95 -7.67 7.63
CA ASP A 42 -37.63 -6.79 6.68
C ASP A 42 -36.78 -6.64 5.40
N PRO A 43 -37.14 -7.31 4.30
CA PRO A 43 -36.35 -7.33 3.07
C PRO A 43 -36.31 -5.98 2.33
N SER A 44 -37.13 -5.02 2.73
CA SER A 44 -37.17 -3.67 2.14
C SER A 44 -36.14 -2.73 2.75
N LYS A 45 -35.47 -3.14 3.85
CA LYS A 45 -34.50 -2.36 4.59
C LYS A 45 -33.07 -2.82 4.31
N GLY A 46 -32.13 -2.11 4.90
CA GLY A 46 -30.72 -2.36 4.68
C GLY A 46 -30.32 -2.10 3.23
N SER A 47 -29.62 -3.04 2.58
CA SER A 47 -29.26 -2.93 1.16
C SER A 47 -30.46 -2.98 0.21
N GLY A 48 -31.63 -3.44 0.67
CA GLY A 48 -32.83 -3.63 -0.14
C GLY A 48 -32.72 -4.76 -1.18
N GLY A 49 -31.60 -5.45 -1.25
CA GLY A 49 -31.34 -6.48 -2.26
C GLY A 49 -32.33 -7.66 -2.26
N MET A 50 -32.93 -7.95 -1.10
CA MET A 50 -33.93 -9.02 -0.94
C MET A 50 -35.38 -8.58 -1.12
N ALA A 51 -35.68 -7.32 -1.44
CA ALA A 51 -37.04 -6.78 -1.51
C ALA A 51 -37.93 -7.51 -2.53
N SER A 52 -37.37 -8.06 -3.59
CA SER A 52 -38.10 -8.83 -4.63
C SER A 52 -37.86 -10.34 -4.52
N ALA A 53 -37.32 -10.86 -3.43
CA ALA A 53 -37.08 -12.28 -3.26
C ALA A 53 -38.39 -13.05 -2.95
N THR A 54 -38.51 -14.24 -3.55
CA THR A 54 -39.64 -15.14 -3.34
C THR A 54 -39.35 -16.21 -2.28
N GLU A 55 -38.10 -16.47 -1.98
CA GLU A 55 -37.60 -17.34 -0.93
C GLU A 55 -36.51 -16.58 -0.14
N CYS A 56 -36.29 -16.95 1.11
CA CYS A 56 -35.25 -16.33 1.95
C CYS A 56 -34.54 -17.41 2.75
N TYR A 57 -33.22 -17.36 2.67
CA TYR A 57 -32.28 -18.17 3.42
C TYR A 57 -31.27 -17.27 4.10
N SER A 58 -30.51 -17.77 5.04
CA SER A 58 -29.40 -17.00 5.62
C SER A 58 -28.15 -17.85 5.84
N HIS A 59 -27.04 -17.32 5.40
CA HIS A 59 -25.75 -17.70 5.95
C HIS A 59 -25.68 -17.12 7.36
N ILE A 60 -25.65 -17.95 8.40
CA ILE A 60 -25.85 -17.53 9.78
C ILE A 60 -24.92 -18.27 10.73
N GLY A 61 -24.31 -17.55 11.65
CA GLY A 61 -23.39 -18.05 12.67
C GLY A 61 -23.43 -17.22 13.94
N LEU A 62 -22.44 -17.40 14.78
CA LEU A 62 -22.29 -16.71 16.06
C LEU A 62 -20.96 -15.96 16.13
N ILE A 63 -20.98 -14.84 16.83
CA ILE A 63 -19.81 -14.24 17.46
C ILE A 63 -19.86 -14.63 18.93
N THR A 64 -18.76 -15.16 19.45
CA THR A 64 -18.68 -15.65 20.84
C THR A 64 -17.49 -15.07 21.57
N SER A 65 -17.35 -15.39 22.85
CA SER A 65 -16.16 -14.99 23.64
C SER A 65 -14.83 -15.54 23.10
N SER A 66 -14.87 -16.51 22.19
CA SER A 66 -13.69 -17.07 21.51
C SER A 66 -13.46 -16.46 20.11
N SER A 67 -14.36 -15.62 19.61
CA SER A 67 -14.19 -14.94 18.34
C SER A 67 -13.17 -13.80 18.45
N LYS A 68 -12.26 -13.69 17.47
CA LYS A 68 -11.24 -12.64 17.41
C LYS A 68 -11.85 -11.28 17.05
N ASP A 69 -12.81 -11.27 16.16
CA ASP A 69 -13.52 -10.07 15.66
C ASP A 69 -14.90 -10.42 15.10
N VAL A 70 -15.58 -9.44 14.48
CA VAL A 70 -16.93 -9.59 13.90
C VAL A 70 -16.98 -10.50 12.68
N HIS A 71 -15.85 -10.81 12.06
CA HIS A 71 -15.75 -11.70 10.90
C HIS A 71 -15.31 -13.11 11.28
N ASP A 72 -14.84 -13.32 12.51
CA ASP A 72 -14.52 -14.65 13.05
C ASP A 72 -15.78 -15.39 13.51
N TRP A 73 -16.62 -15.73 12.53
CA TRP A 73 -17.89 -16.42 12.75
C TRP A 73 -17.66 -17.84 13.26
N LYS A 74 -18.28 -18.16 14.37
CA LYS A 74 -18.26 -19.48 14.97
C LYS A 74 -19.59 -20.18 14.76
N TYR A 75 -19.56 -21.50 14.85
CA TYR A 75 -20.78 -22.33 14.85
C TYR A 75 -21.69 -22.02 13.66
N LEU A 76 -21.11 -21.81 12.48
CA LEU A 76 -21.86 -21.61 11.23
C LEU A 76 -22.83 -22.76 11.00
N LYS A 77 -24.05 -22.43 10.58
CA LYS A 77 -24.99 -23.48 10.14
C LYS A 77 -24.52 -24.06 8.80
N PRO A 78 -24.45 -25.39 8.67
CA PRO A 78 -24.02 -26.04 7.45
C PRO A 78 -25.03 -25.78 6.31
N GLY A 79 -24.51 -25.71 5.05
CA GLY A 79 -25.34 -25.55 3.88
C GLY A 79 -24.59 -25.10 2.63
N GLY A 80 -23.51 -24.40 2.82
CA GLY A 80 -22.74 -23.76 1.73
C GLY A 80 -23.35 -22.45 1.27
N TRP A 81 -22.53 -21.45 1.06
CA TRP A 81 -22.89 -20.07 0.74
C TRP A 81 -23.90 -19.96 -0.41
N GLY A 82 -24.99 -19.25 -0.16
CA GLY A 82 -25.99 -18.90 -1.18
C GLY A 82 -26.90 -20.04 -1.61
N THR A 83 -26.83 -21.22 -0.99
CA THR A 83 -27.59 -22.40 -1.40
C THR A 83 -28.88 -22.57 -0.60
N LYS A 84 -29.83 -23.36 -1.16
CA LYS A 84 -31.08 -23.74 -0.44
C LYS A 84 -30.86 -24.75 0.70
N ASN A 85 -29.61 -25.15 0.96
CA ASN A 85 -29.28 -26.02 2.08
C ASN A 85 -29.03 -25.25 3.38
N GLU A 86 -28.91 -23.92 3.30
CA GLU A 86 -28.82 -23.05 4.46
C GLU A 86 -30.18 -22.81 5.13
N PRO A 87 -30.23 -22.28 6.38
CA PRO A 87 -31.46 -22.06 7.10
C PRO A 87 -32.48 -21.24 6.33
N LYS A 88 -33.63 -21.85 6.07
CA LYS A 88 -34.75 -21.21 5.36
C LYS A 88 -35.60 -20.41 6.36
N TRP A 89 -36.03 -19.24 5.93
CA TRP A 89 -36.91 -18.36 6.69
C TRP A 89 -38.34 -18.47 6.18
N ASP A 90 -39.28 -18.46 7.07
CA ASP A 90 -40.70 -18.54 6.78
C ASP A 90 -41.28 -17.17 6.44
N LYS A 91 -42.09 -17.08 5.38
CA LYS A 91 -42.70 -15.82 4.97
C LYS A 91 -43.91 -15.50 5.86
N VAL A 92 -43.90 -14.37 6.52
CA VAL A 92 -45.00 -13.88 7.36
C VAL A 92 -45.36 -12.46 6.90
N ALA A 93 -46.48 -12.35 6.18
CA ALA A 93 -46.87 -11.14 5.44
C ALA A 93 -45.77 -10.69 4.46
N ASN A 94 -45.21 -9.48 4.62
CA ASN A 94 -44.12 -8.95 3.82
C ASN A 94 -42.73 -9.14 4.44
N LEU A 95 -42.65 -9.87 5.56
CA LEU A 95 -41.47 -10.11 6.35
C LEU A 95 -41.06 -11.58 6.31
N TRP A 96 -39.84 -11.88 6.76
CA TRP A 96 -39.34 -13.24 6.90
C TRP A 96 -39.00 -13.54 8.37
N GLN A 97 -39.30 -14.72 8.85
CA GLN A 97 -39.06 -15.13 10.23
C GLN A 97 -38.28 -16.43 10.35
N LEU A 98 -37.36 -16.47 11.31
CA LEU A 98 -36.69 -17.67 11.77
C LEU A 98 -36.93 -17.85 13.27
N THR A 99 -37.39 -19.02 13.63
CA THR A 99 -37.59 -19.41 15.04
C THR A 99 -36.42 -20.26 15.50
N ILE A 100 -35.82 -19.91 16.62
CA ILE A 100 -34.72 -20.62 17.28
C ILE A 100 -35.16 -20.95 18.71
N ASP A 101 -35.40 -22.22 19.02
CA ASP A 101 -35.90 -22.61 20.34
C ASP A 101 -34.84 -22.44 21.45
N ASN A 102 -33.55 -22.60 21.12
CA ASN A 102 -32.44 -22.35 22.00
C ASN A 102 -31.19 -22.12 21.16
N MET A 103 -30.51 -20.96 21.34
CA MET A 103 -29.34 -20.59 20.56
C MET A 103 -28.19 -21.58 20.66
N TYR A 104 -27.85 -22.02 21.86
CA TYR A 104 -26.74 -22.92 22.09
C TYR A 104 -26.96 -24.25 21.37
N THR A 105 -28.13 -24.82 21.50
CA THR A 105 -28.48 -26.10 20.82
C THR A 105 -28.61 -25.91 19.31
N TYR A 106 -29.25 -24.83 18.88
CA TYR A 106 -29.45 -24.56 17.45
C TYR A 106 -28.13 -24.43 16.70
N PHE A 107 -27.18 -23.67 17.23
CA PHE A 107 -25.87 -23.48 16.59
C PHE A 107 -24.86 -24.58 16.96
N GLY A 108 -25.10 -25.37 17.98
CA GLY A 108 -24.12 -26.33 18.51
C GLY A 108 -23.01 -25.68 19.34
N CYS A 109 -23.27 -24.52 19.89
CA CYS A 109 -22.34 -23.78 20.73
C CYS A 109 -22.31 -24.37 22.14
N PRO A 110 -21.13 -24.66 22.73
CA PRO A 110 -21.05 -25.13 24.12
C PRO A 110 -21.55 -24.05 25.09
N SER A 111 -22.26 -24.47 26.14
CA SER A 111 -22.72 -23.56 27.19
C SER A 111 -21.62 -22.89 28.00
N THR A 112 -20.37 -23.32 27.82
CA THR A 112 -19.16 -22.73 28.40
C THR A 112 -18.70 -21.48 27.65
N GLU A 113 -19.17 -21.27 26.42
CA GLU A 113 -18.91 -20.05 25.65
C GLU A 113 -20.04 -19.03 25.86
N THR A 114 -19.66 -17.77 25.90
CA THR A 114 -20.61 -16.65 25.90
C THR A 114 -20.91 -16.24 24.48
N ILE A 115 -22.16 -16.33 24.04
CA ILE A 115 -22.61 -15.78 22.75
C ILE A 115 -22.72 -14.26 22.89
N THR A 116 -22.01 -13.51 22.04
CA THR A 116 -22.02 -12.04 22.05
C THR A 116 -22.87 -11.45 20.93
N ALA A 117 -22.97 -12.15 19.77
CA ALA A 117 -23.89 -11.76 18.71
C ALA A 117 -24.32 -12.95 17.86
N ILE A 118 -25.49 -12.82 17.19
CA ILE A 118 -25.86 -13.62 16.03
C ILE A 118 -25.48 -12.81 14.79
N VAL A 119 -24.77 -13.42 13.86
CA VAL A 119 -24.31 -12.75 12.63
C VAL A 119 -24.88 -13.45 11.40
N MET A 120 -25.29 -12.68 10.36
CA MET A 120 -25.93 -13.26 9.19
C MET A 120 -25.86 -12.39 7.94
N VAL A 121 -25.98 -13.05 6.79
CA VAL A 121 -26.28 -12.45 5.49
C VAL A 121 -27.48 -13.21 4.87
N PHE A 122 -28.44 -12.49 4.33
CA PHE A 122 -29.60 -13.08 3.68
C PHE A 122 -29.37 -13.33 2.18
N HIS A 123 -30.02 -14.37 1.65
CA HIS A 123 -29.98 -14.64 0.21
C HIS A 123 -31.25 -15.42 -0.25
N ASP A 124 -31.46 -15.50 -1.57
CA ASP A 124 -32.63 -16.18 -2.16
C ASP A 124 -32.36 -17.63 -2.60
N GLY A 125 -31.16 -18.16 -2.29
CA GLY A 125 -30.79 -19.54 -2.56
C GLY A 125 -30.35 -19.87 -3.98
N ASN A 126 -30.03 -18.86 -4.80
CA ASN A 126 -29.65 -19.03 -6.22
C ASN A 126 -28.10 -19.11 -6.43
N GLY A 127 -27.34 -19.54 -5.42
CA GLY A 127 -25.87 -19.69 -5.49
C GLY A 127 -25.17 -18.35 -5.77
N SER A 128 -24.22 -18.33 -6.68
CA SER A 128 -23.47 -17.12 -7.05
C SER A 128 -24.31 -16.00 -7.69
N SER A 129 -25.54 -16.31 -8.10
CA SER A 129 -26.51 -15.34 -8.63
C SER A 129 -27.55 -14.93 -7.59
N SER A 130 -27.33 -15.24 -6.31
CA SER A 130 -28.28 -14.94 -5.24
C SER A 130 -28.42 -13.43 -5.05
N LYS A 131 -29.65 -13.00 -4.79
CA LYS A 131 -29.91 -11.69 -4.20
C LYS A 131 -29.44 -11.70 -2.77
N GLU A 132 -28.78 -10.63 -2.31
CA GLU A 132 -28.24 -10.53 -0.97
C GLU A 132 -28.96 -9.46 -0.15
N GLY A 133 -29.22 -9.77 1.11
CA GLY A 133 -29.73 -8.85 2.13
C GLY A 133 -28.65 -8.58 3.17
N LYS A 134 -28.08 -7.40 3.10
CA LYS A 134 -27.00 -6.88 3.94
C LYS A 134 -27.40 -5.55 4.60
N THR A 135 -26.56 -5.00 5.46
CA THR A 135 -26.77 -3.65 5.97
C THR A 135 -26.78 -2.62 4.82
N SER A 136 -27.22 -1.41 5.08
CA SER A 136 -27.24 -0.32 4.06
C SER A 136 -25.86 -0.01 3.50
N ASN A 137 -24.80 -0.33 4.23
CA ASN A 137 -23.39 -0.14 3.84
C ASN A 137 -22.79 -1.40 3.19
N GLY A 138 -23.59 -2.45 2.95
CA GLY A 138 -23.12 -3.70 2.34
C GLY A 138 -22.48 -4.70 3.30
N GLY A 139 -22.37 -4.39 4.59
CA GLY A 139 -21.81 -5.26 5.63
C GLY A 139 -22.79 -6.32 6.14
N ASP A 140 -22.27 -7.22 6.97
CA ASP A 140 -23.02 -8.29 7.62
C ASP A 140 -24.00 -7.74 8.67
N ILE A 141 -25.07 -8.47 8.93
CA ILE A 141 -26.07 -8.07 9.90
C ILE A 141 -25.77 -8.75 11.25
N LEU A 142 -25.50 -7.96 12.28
CA LEU A 142 -25.21 -8.43 13.62
C LEU A 142 -26.36 -8.10 14.60
N ILE A 143 -26.75 -9.07 15.40
CA ILE A 143 -27.72 -8.94 16.49
C ILE A 143 -26.99 -9.21 17.80
N PHE A 144 -26.66 -8.14 18.53
CA PHE A 144 -25.93 -8.25 19.80
C PHE A 144 -26.81 -8.81 20.91
N ILE A 145 -26.23 -9.68 21.77
CA ILE A 145 -26.89 -10.32 22.87
C ILE A 145 -26.76 -9.44 24.13
N GLY A 146 -27.84 -9.23 24.85
CA GLY A 146 -27.88 -8.43 26.07
C GLY A 146 -28.11 -6.94 25.85
N GLU A 147 -28.25 -6.52 24.61
CA GLU A 147 -28.44 -5.10 24.27
C GLU A 147 -29.67 -4.92 23.39
N GLU A 148 -30.38 -3.82 23.59
CA GLU A 148 -31.34 -3.36 22.59
C GLU A 148 -30.56 -3.08 21.29
N ILE A 149 -31.16 -3.40 20.14
CA ILE A 149 -30.65 -3.02 18.83
C ILE A 149 -30.57 -1.49 18.87
N SER A 150 -29.42 -0.96 19.28
CA SER A 150 -29.26 0.48 19.46
C SER A 150 -29.25 1.13 18.08
N GLY A 151 -29.94 2.25 17.98
CA GLY A 151 -29.75 3.23 16.95
C GLY A 151 -28.34 3.83 16.98
N ASP A 152 -28.19 5.04 16.50
CA ASP A 152 -26.95 5.82 16.53
C ASP A 152 -26.41 5.93 17.98
N ILE A 153 -25.07 5.89 18.15
CA ILE A 153 -24.41 6.08 19.46
C ILE A 153 -24.85 7.37 20.19
N TRP A 154 -25.43 8.31 19.45
CA TRP A 154 -25.98 9.57 19.97
C TRP A 154 -27.43 9.46 20.47
N ASP A 155 -28.10 8.34 20.23
CA ASP A 155 -29.47 8.17 20.63
C ASP A 155 -29.58 8.17 22.17
N ASN A 156 -30.53 8.94 22.67
CA ASN A 156 -30.75 9.13 24.10
C ASN A 156 -29.56 9.71 24.89
N PHE A 157 -28.54 10.23 24.23
CA PHE A 157 -27.41 10.91 24.88
C PHE A 157 -27.55 12.42 24.82
N THR A 158 -27.39 13.08 25.98
CA THR A 158 -27.40 14.55 26.10
C THR A 158 -25.98 15.01 26.47
N PRO A 159 -25.28 15.71 25.55
CA PRO A 159 -23.98 16.31 25.85
C PRO A 159 -24.04 17.34 26.99
N ALA A 160 -23.08 17.29 27.91
CA ALA A 160 -22.85 18.38 28.86
C ALA A 160 -22.25 19.61 28.14
N SER A 161 -22.25 20.77 28.81
CA SER A 161 -21.57 21.96 28.30
C SER A 161 -20.08 21.72 28.17
N VAL A 162 -19.49 22.09 27.02
CA VAL A 162 -18.05 21.89 26.75
C VAL A 162 -17.22 22.76 27.69
N GLN A 163 -16.30 22.15 28.42
CA GLN A 163 -15.33 22.86 29.23
C GLN A 163 -14.28 23.54 28.36
N THR A 164 -14.11 24.84 28.45
CA THR A 164 -13.03 25.60 27.83
C THR A 164 -11.79 25.58 28.73
N GLN A 165 -10.69 25.03 28.25
CA GLN A 165 -9.40 24.94 28.96
C GLN A 165 -8.24 24.89 27.97
N ALA A 166 -7.20 25.69 28.25
CA ALA A 166 -5.97 25.65 27.47
C ALA A 166 -5.36 24.24 27.46
N ARG A 167 -4.81 23.83 26.32
CA ARG A 167 -4.07 22.59 26.17
C ARG A 167 -2.83 22.57 27.06
N PRO A 168 -2.35 21.40 27.48
CA PRO A 168 -1.03 21.28 28.13
C PRO A 168 0.06 21.90 27.26
N ALA A 169 1.07 22.48 27.89
CA ALA A 169 2.19 23.08 27.16
C ALA A 169 2.86 22.08 26.19
N GLY A 170 3.07 22.49 24.96
CA GLY A 170 3.66 21.65 23.89
C GLY A 170 2.68 20.71 23.18
N VAL A 171 1.40 20.61 23.62
CA VAL A 171 0.38 19.84 22.94
C VAL A 171 -0.24 20.66 21.81
N VAL A 172 -0.13 20.16 20.58
CA VAL A 172 -0.83 20.69 19.39
C VAL A 172 -1.86 19.65 18.93
N ASN A 173 -1.89 19.31 17.65
CA ASN A 173 -2.74 18.23 17.16
C ASN A 173 -2.02 16.88 17.34
N GLY A 174 -2.71 15.79 17.69
CA GLY A 174 -2.18 14.42 17.69
C GLY A 174 -2.12 13.73 19.06
N ILE A 175 -1.32 12.65 19.11
CA ILE A 175 -1.21 11.70 20.21
C ILE A 175 0.09 11.95 20.97
N TYR A 176 0.02 12.13 22.30
CA TYR A 176 1.17 12.41 23.16
C TYR A 176 1.25 11.42 24.32
N TYR A 177 2.18 10.48 24.25
CA TYR A 177 2.41 9.50 25.30
C TYR A 177 3.15 10.10 26.50
N GLY A 178 2.62 9.86 27.69
CA GLY A 178 3.29 10.25 28.93
C GLY A 178 4.55 9.43 29.19
N LYS A 179 5.54 10.06 29.81
CA LYS A 179 6.81 9.37 30.16
C LYS A 179 6.63 8.24 31.19
N ASP A 180 5.53 8.25 31.91
CA ASP A 180 5.14 7.19 32.85
C ASP A 180 4.72 5.88 32.16
N GLY A 181 4.40 5.95 30.84
CA GLY A 181 3.92 4.82 30.06
C GLY A 181 2.50 4.39 30.41
N THR A 182 1.75 5.19 31.19
CA THR A 182 0.40 4.90 31.67
C THR A 182 -0.59 6.04 31.39
N SER A 183 -0.12 7.10 30.74
CA SER A 183 -0.95 8.25 30.35
C SER A 183 -0.77 8.60 28.89
N VAL A 184 -1.82 9.16 28.29
CA VAL A 184 -1.83 9.64 26.90
C VAL A 184 -2.67 10.93 26.84
N THR A 185 -2.11 11.99 26.26
CA THR A 185 -2.90 13.17 25.89
C THR A 185 -3.25 13.11 24.41
N LEU A 186 -4.52 13.17 24.12
CA LEU A 186 -5.08 13.18 22.78
C LEU A 186 -5.57 14.59 22.46
N CYS A 187 -5.26 15.08 21.26
CA CYS A 187 -5.67 16.40 20.82
C CYS A 187 -6.02 16.36 19.33
N THR A 188 -7.23 16.77 18.98
CA THR A 188 -7.68 16.83 17.58
C THR A 188 -8.13 18.25 17.21
N TYR A 189 -7.87 18.63 15.94
CA TYR A 189 -8.45 19.82 15.34
C TYR A 189 -9.85 19.47 14.81
N ALA A 190 -10.88 20.03 15.40
CA ALA A 190 -12.27 19.77 15.03
C ALA A 190 -13.02 21.09 14.77
N ALA A 191 -12.69 21.73 13.65
CA ALA A 191 -13.35 22.95 13.21
C ALA A 191 -13.53 22.98 11.70
N SER A 192 -14.58 23.66 11.25
CA SER A 192 -14.71 24.10 9.87
C SER A 192 -13.81 25.33 9.62
N LYS A 193 -13.84 25.88 8.39
CA LYS A 193 -13.20 27.17 8.09
C LYS A 193 -13.75 28.33 8.93
N THR A 194 -14.96 28.21 9.48
CA THR A 194 -15.67 29.28 10.15
C THR A 194 -15.88 29.05 11.63
N GLU A 195 -16.13 27.82 12.06
CA GLU A 195 -16.58 27.52 13.43
C GLU A 195 -16.00 26.20 13.94
N PRO A 196 -15.63 26.11 15.23
CA PRO A 196 -15.28 24.85 15.88
C PRO A 196 -16.52 23.97 16.06
N ALA A 197 -16.28 22.66 16.21
CA ALA A 197 -17.30 21.68 16.58
C ALA A 197 -18.03 22.09 17.87
N LYS A 198 -19.30 21.69 18.03
CA LYS A 198 -20.06 21.87 19.28
C LYS A 198 -19.54 20.97 20.37
N HIS A 199 -19.38 19.66 20.04
CA HIS A 199 -18.97 18.64 20.99
C HIS A 199 -18.00 17.67 20.33
N VAL A 200 -16.99 17.22 21.09
CA VAL A 200 -16.09 16.14 20.72
C VAL A 200 -15.98 15.18 21.92
N PHE A 201 -16.20 13.91 21.67
CA PHE A 201 -16.08 12.84 22.66
C PHE A 201 -15.05 11.83 22.22
N LEU A 202 -14.38 11.22 23.19
CA LEU A 202 -13.62 10.00 22.98
C LEU A 202 -14.56 8.82 23.22
N ILE A 203 -14.60 7.88 22.28
CA ILE A 203 -15.23 6.56 22.43
C ILE A 203 -14.22 5.47 22.13
N GLY A 204 -14.29 4.38 22.82
CA GLY A 204 -13.34 3.29 22.66
C GLY A 204 -13.39 2.27 23.78
N ASP A 205 -12.33 1.49 23.94
CA ASP A 205 -12.24 0.43 24.95
C ASP A 205 -12.44 0.95 26.38
N MET A 206 -12.07 2.21 26.65
CA MET A 206 -12.23 2.88 27.94
C MET A 206 -13.66 3.32 28.22
N THR A 207 -14.54 3.34 27.25
CA THR A 207 -15.95 3.78 27.36
C THR A 207 -16.94 2.71 26.99
N ASP A 208 -16.45 1.47 26.75
CA ASP A 208 -17.29 0.40 26.19
C ASP A 208 -18.00 0.82 24.89
N TRP A 209 -17.33 1.68 24.10
CA TRP A 209 -17.79 2.23 22.80
C TRP A 209 -19.11 3.01 22.90
N LYS A 210 -19.35 3.66 24.05
CA LYS A 210 -20.53 4.51 24.31
C LYS A 210 -20.10 5.94 24.59
N LEU A 211 -20.97 6.90 24.29
CA LEU A 211 -20.77 8.30 24.69
C LEU A 211 -20.87 8.43 26.21
N SER A 212 -19.93 9.20 26.78
CA SER A 212 -19.96 9.58 28.19
C SER A 212 -19.46 11.01 28.36
N ASN A 213 -20.12 11.80 29.20
CA ASN A 213 -19.69 13.15 29.50
C ASN A 213 -18.33 13.21 30.23
N ASP A 214 -17.90 12.11 30.89
CA ASP A 214 -16.57 11.99 31.49
C ASP A 214 -15.44 11.93 30.45
N TYR A 215 -15.77 11.56 29.21
CA TYR A 215 -14.86 11.49 28.07
C TYR A 215 -15.12 12.58 27.03
N GLN A 216 -15.86 13.65 27.42
CA GLN A 216 -15.97 14.83 26.59
C GLN A 216 -14.65 15.60 26.58
N LEU A 217 -14.14 15.91 25.38
CA LEU A 217 -12.90 16.66 25.22
C LEU A 217 -13.08 18.12 25.60
N LYS A 218 -12.07 18.69 26.26
CA LYS A 218 -11.96 20.10 26.58
C LYS A 218 -11.60 20.89 25.35
N ARG A 219 -12.17 22.11 25.21
CA ARG A 219 -11.95 22.96 24.04
C ARG A 219 -10.89 24.04 24.28
N ASP A 220 -9.99 24.21 23.34
CA ASP A 220 -9.04 25.33 23.25
C ASP A 220 -9.05 25.88 21.81
N GLY A 221 -9.90 26.89 21.58
CA GLY A 221 -10.15 27.41 20.24
C GLY A 221 -10.75 26.35 19.30
N ASN A 222 -10.05 26.01 18.25
CA ASN A 222 -10.43 24.99 17.26
C ASN A 222 -9.95 23.57 17.61
N TYR A 223 -9.23 23.43 18.73
CA TYR A 223 -8.70 22.15 19.18
C TYR A 223 -9.49 21.62 20.36
N PHE A 224 -9.58 20.29 20.39
CA PHE A 224 -10.23 19.56 21.48
C PHE A 224 -9.26 18.52 22.03
N TRP A 225 -9.16 18.42 23.37
CA TRP A 225 -8.16 17.58 23.99
C TRP A 225 -8.65 16.90 25.26
N ILE A 226 -8.06 15.74 25.56
CA ILE A 226 -8.27 14.98 26.77
C ILE A 226 -6.97 14.29 27.18
N THR A 227 -6.73 14.12 28.48
CA THR A 227 -5.64 13.29 29.00
C THR A 227 -6.24 12.06 29.67
N LEU A 228 -5.89 10.90 29.16
CA LEU A 228 -6.18 9.59 29.77
C LEU A 228 -5.08 9.25 30.73
N THR A 229 -5.42 8.70 31.89
CA THR A 229 -4.48 8.25 32.92
C THR A 229 -4.87 6.87 33.44
N GLY A 230 -3.93 6.16 34.07
CA GLY A 230 -4.18 4.83 34.61
C GLY A 230 -4.33 3.74 33.55
N LEU A 231 -3.81 3.99 32.34
CA LEU A 231 -3.74 2.98 31.30
C LEU A 231 -2.68 1.92 31.65
N GLU A 232 -2.87 0.68 31.21
CA GLU A 232 -1.93 -0.38 31.41
C GLU A 232 -0.76 -0.27 30.43
N LYS A 233 0.46 -0.27 30.96
CA LYS A 233 1.67 -0.13 30.15
C LYS A 233 1.84 -1.30 29.18
N GLY A 234 2.03 -0.98 27.90
CA GLY A 234 2.25 -1.96 26.82
C GLY A 234 0.97 -2.57 26.26
N LYS A 235 -0.20 -2.25 26.84
CA LYS A 235 -1.50 -2.70 26.33
C LYS A 235 -2.01 -1.79 25.22
N GLU A 236 -2.57 -2.40 24.18
CA GLU A 236 -3.25 -1.69 23.11
C GLU A 236 -4.68 -1.28 23.52
N TYR A 237 -5.07 -0.08 23.13
CA TYR A 237 -6.41 0.48 23.32
C TYR A 237 -6.92 1.05 22.02
N ARG A 238 -8.17 0.74 21.67
CA ARG A 238 -8.87 1.20 20.47
C ARG A 238 -9.73 2.40 20.80
N TYR A 239 -9.75 3.39 19.90
CA TYR A 239 -10.66 4.53 20.05
C TYR A 239 -10.98 5.23 18.73
N GLN A 240 -12.02 6.07 18.78
CA GLN A 240 -12.40 7.05 17.77
C GLN A 240 -12.83 8.35 18.44
N TYR A 241 -12.91 9.43 17.67
CA TYR A 241 -13.59 10.65 18.08
C TYR A 241 -15.01 10.65 17.53
N ALA A 242 -15.99 10.86 18.41
CA ALA A 242 -17.38 11.16 18.06
C ALA A 242 -17.58 12.68 18.13
N ILE A 243 -17.88 13.29 16.98
CA ILE A 243 -17.88 14.75 16.81
C ILE A 243 -19.26 15.23 16.39
N GLU A 244 -19.83 16.18 17.13
CA GLU A 244 -20.95 16.99 16.68
C GLU A 244 -20.41 18.30 16.11
N ARG A 245 -20.50 18.46 14.79
CA ARG A 245 -20.07 19.66 14.07
C ARG A 245 -20.91 20.87 14.45
N ALA A 246 -20.47 22.09 14.11
CA ALA A 246 -21.20 23.33 14.34
C ALA A 246 -22.60 23.35 13.70
N ASP A 247 -22.76 22.70 12.55
CA ASP A 247 -24.05 22.57 11.83
C ASP A 247 -24.95 21.44 12.40
N GLY A 248 -24.52 20.73 13.45
CA GLY A 248 -25.26 19.64 14.09
C GLY A 248 -25.08 18.28 13.46
N VAL A 249 -24.31 18.16 12.39
CA VAL A 249 -23.97 16.87 11.78
C VAL A 249 -23.03 16.10 12.72
N LYS A 250 -23.32 14.82 12.91
CA LYS A 250 -22.57 13.93 13.80
C LYS A 250 -21.67 13.01 12.97
N LYS A 251 -20.41 12.86 13.35
CA LYS A 251 -19.39 12.04 12.67
C LYS A 251 -18.58 11.25 13.68
N GLN A 252 -18.15 10.06 13.26
CA GLN A 252 -17.10 9.29 13.94
C GLN A 252 -15.89 9.23 13.04
N ILE A 253 -14.72 9.51 13.60
CA ILE A 253 -13.45 9.51 12.85
C ILE A 253 -12.32 8.89 13.70
N SER A 254 -11.38 8.26 13.04
CA SER A 254 -10.09 7.91 13.62
C SER A 254 -9.23 9.17 13.86
N ASP A 255 -8.13 9.02 14.56
CA ASP A 255 -7.17 10.11 14.74
C ASP A 255 -6.25 10.24 13.52
N LEU A 256 -6.05 11.45 13.03
CA LEU A 256 -5.16 11.76 11.91
C LEU A 256 -3.69 11.36 12.17
N PHE A 257 -3.30 11.28 13.45
CA PHE A 257 -1.94 10.94 13.88
C PHE A 257 -1.78 9.47 14.33
N SER A 258 -2.69 8.61 13.90
CA SER A 258 -2.66 7.19 14.21
C SER A 258 -1.41 6.51 13.67
N GLU A 259 -0.64 5.86 14.55
CA GLU A 259 0.50 5.00 14.18
C GLU A 259 0.07 3.55 13.84
N LYS A 260 -1.13 3.18 14.25
CA LYS A 260 -1.79 1.91 13.95
C LYS A 260 -3.30 2.13 13.87
N VAL A 261 -3.92 1.58 12.86
CA VAL A 261 -5.39 1.60 12.69
C VAL A 261 -5.92 0.20 12.43
N LEU A 262 -7.21 0.02 12.69
CA LEU A 262 -7.96 -1.20 12.39
C LEU A 262 -9.09 -0.86 11.42
N THR A 263 -9.43 -1.84 10.59
CA THR A 263 -10.58 -1.81 9.69
C THR A 263 -11.43 -3.06 9.86
N PRO A 264 -12.69 -3.06 9.42
CA PRO A 264 -13.51 -4.28 9.41
C PRO A 264 -12.88 -5.43 8.60
N ASP A 265 -12.01 -5.11 7.63
CA ASP A 265 -11.41 -6.10 6.70
C ASP A 265 -10.11 -6.74 7.22
N ASP A 266 -9.67 -6.43 8.44
CA ASP A 266 -8.41 -6.91 9.02
C ASP A 266 -8.38 -8.42 9.34
N GLY A 267 -9.53 -9.10 9.32
CA GLY A 267 -9.62 -10.55 9.47
C GLY A 267 -8.97 -11.36 8.33
N GLY A 268 -8.62 -10.70 7.22
CA GLY A 268 -7.98 -11.30 6.05
C GLY A 268 -6.46 -11.41 6.16
N GLU A 269 -5.72 -10.84 5.18
CA GLU A 269 -4.24 -10.88 5.14
C GLU A 269 -3.57 -10.24 6.36
N PRO A 270 -4.03 -9.08 6.92
CA PRO A 270 -3.41 -8.48 8.08
C PRO A 270 -3.29 -9.43 9.28
N SER A 271 -4.36 -10.17 9.61
CA SER A 271 -4.36 -11.11 10.74
C SER A 271 -3.47 -12.33 10.54
N LYS A 272 -3.12 -12.68 9.29
CA LYS A 272 -2.16 -13.74 8.99
C LYS A 272 -0.73 -13.28 9.22
N LEU A 273 -0.42 -12.02 8.92
CA LEU A 273 0.91 -11.43 9.06
C LEU A 273 1.18 -10.93 10.49
N ASP A 274 0.13 -10.55 11.21
CA ASP A 274 0.17 -10.22 12.65
C ASP A 274 -0.85 -11.09 13.42
N PRO A 275 -0.48 -12.31 13.86
CA PRO A 275 -1.38 -13.17 14.64
C PRO A 275 -1.83 -12.56 15.97
N ASN A 276 -1.14 -11.49 16.44
CA ASN A 276 -1.48 -10.77 17.66
C ASN A 276 -2.24 -9.46 17.39
N LEU A 277 -2.65 -9.23 16.13
CA LEU A 277 -3.44 -8.06 15.78
C LEU A 277 -4.70 -8.01 16.64
N ILE A 278 -4.86 -6.94 17.40
CA ILE A 278 -6.07 -6.73 18.19
C ILE A 278 -7.28 -6.62 17.23
N GLY A 279 -8.36 -7.36 17.54
CA GLY A 279 -9.54 -7.42 16.69
C GLY A 279 -10.25 -6.07 16.54
N TYR A 280 -10.96 -5.88 15.45
CA TYR A 280 -11.83 -4.73 15.24
C TYR A 280 -12.94 -4.70 16.31
N PRO A 281 -13.36 -3.51 16.82
CA PRO A 281 -14.43 -3.43 17.83
C PRO A 281 -15.73 -4.07 17.36
N LEU A 282 -16.34 -4.85 18.23
CA LEU A 282 -17.59 -5.55 17.90
C LEU A 282 -18.78 -4.62 17.73
N ARG A 283 -18.72 -3.38 18.27
CA ARG A 283 -19.83 -2.41 18.28
C ARG A 283 -19.33 -0.97 18.39
N GLY A 284 -20.17 -0.02 18.05
CA GLY A 284 -19.96 1.41 18.27
C GLY A 284 -18.87 2.07 17.43
N ALA A 285 -18.12 1.30 16.66
CA ALA A 285 -17.10 1.81 15.75
C ALA A 285 -17.64 2.00 14.32
N ASP A 286 -17.05 2.96 13.58
CA ASP A 286 -17.39 3.26 12.18
C ASP A 286 -16.13 3.48 11.34
N GLY A 287 -15.84 2.56 10.41
CA GLY A 287 -14.66 2.63 9.53
C GLY A 287 -13.34 2.46 10.27
N TYR A 288 -12.35 3.28 10.00
CA TYR A 288 -11.02 3.18 10.62
C TYR A 288 -11.04 3.50 12.12
N VAL A 289 -10.39 2.66 12.91
CA VAL A 289 -10.26 2.77 14.37
C VAL A 289 -8.80 2.98 14.73
N THR A 290 -8.51 3.99 15.54
CA THR A 290 -7.15 4.25 16.04
C THR A 290 -6.78 3.28 17.16
N VAL A 291 -5.53 2.81 17.14
CA VAL A 291 -4.93 2.04 18.23
C VAL A 291 -3.79 2.83 18.87
N ILE A 292 -3.82 2.96 20.20
CA ILE A 292 -2.73 3.50 21.02
C ILE A 292 -2.13 2.41 21.89
N GLN A 293 -0.82 2.50 22.15
CA GLN A 293 -0.10 1.57 23.03
C GLN A 293 0.82 2.35 23.97
N PRO A 294 0.31 2.79 25.13
CA PRO A 294 1.14 3.50 26.12
C PRO A 294 2.31 2.64 26.60
N GLY A 295 3.50 3.21 26.61
CA GLY A 295 4.70 2.51 27.04
C GLY A 295 5.15 1.37 26.12
N LYS A 296 4.80 1.42 24.81
CA LYS A 296 5.34 0.52 23.78
C LYS A 296 6.87 0.46 23.88
N PRO A 297 7.47 -0.74 23.88
CA PRO A 297 8.93 -0.86 23.85
C PRO A 297 9.53 -0.25 22.58
N ALA A 298 10.67 0.43 22.74
CA ALA A 298 11.43 0.89 21.59
C ALA A 298 12.05 -0.30 20.84
N TYR A 299 12.15 -0.20 19.52
CA TYR A 299 12.85 -1.19 18.71
C TYR A 299 14.36 -1.14 18.99
N ASN A 300 14.99 -2.31 19.12
CA ASN A 300 16.41 -2.41 19.39
C ASN A 300 17.24 -2.44 18.09
N TRP A 301 17.59 -1.27 17.59
CA TRP A 301 18.37 -1.13 16.36
C TRP A 301 19.80 -1.67 16.50
N SER A 302 20.30 -2.32 15.46
CA SER A 302 21.70 -2.76 15.41
C SER A 302 22.68 -1.57 15.32
N SER A 303 23.94 -1.82 15.66
CA SER A 303 25.00 -0.83 15.52
C SER A 303 25.21 -0.43 14.04
N ALA A 304 24.89 -1.28 13.09
CA ALA A 304 24.94 -0.97 11.66
C ALA A 304 23.99 0.17 11.30
N THR A 305 22.74 0.09 11.74
CA THR A 305 21.73 1.14 11.52
C THR A 305 22.07 2.43 12.28
N LEU A 306 22.47 2.31 13.55
CA LEU A 306 22.82 3.51 14.35
C LEU A 306 24.02 4.29 13.81
N ASN A 307 24.89 3.64 13.04
CA ASN A 307 26.08 4.25 12.43
C ASN A 307 26.06 4.24 10.90
N PHE A 308 24.88 3.99 10.30
CA PHE A 308 24.75 3.90 8.85
C PHE A 308 25.19 5.19 8.17
N LYS A 309 25.96 5.04 7.10
CA LYS A 309 26.42 6.15 6.26
C LYS A 309 25.74 6.03 4.90
N ARG A 310 24.89 6.98 4.61
CA ARG A 310 24.20 7.05 3.32
C ARG A 310 25.20 7.16 2.17
N PRO A 311 25.02 6.39 1.10
CA PRO A 311 25.76 6.63 -0.15
C PRO A 311 25.61 8.07 -0.65
N ASP A 312 26.62 8.54 -1.39
CA ASP A 312 26.51 9.84 -2.07
C ASP A 312 25.30 9.84 -3.01
N LYS A 313 24.50 10.91 -2.97
CA LYS A 313 23.23 10.98 -3.71
C LYS A 313 23.40 10.83 -5.22
N ASN A 314 24.51 11.33 -5.80
CA ASN A 314 24.79 11.16 -7.23
C ASN A 314 25.37 9.79 -7.57
N ASN A 315 25.69 8.97 -6.57
CA ASN A 315 26.13 7.59 -6.74
C ASN A 315 25.06 6.55 -6.37
N LEU A 316 23.83 6.97 -6.20
CA LEU A 316 22.71 6.05 -5.93
C LEU A 316 22.41 5.19 -7.15
N ILE A 317 22.28 3.89 -6.92
CA ILE A 317 21.62 2.95 -7.82
C ILE A 317 20.43 2.39 -7.04
N ILE A 318 19.25 2.83 -7.43
CA ILE A 318 18.00 2.62 -6.69
C ILE A 318 17.22 1.46 -7.32
N TYR A 319 16.79 0.53 -6.49
CA TYR A 319 15.91 -0.57 -6.85
C TYR A 319 14.51 -0.28 -6.32
N GLU A 320 13.62 0.17 -7.19
CA GLU A 320 12.22 0.44 -6.86
C GLU A 320 11.46 -0.89 -6.77
N LEU A 321 10.69 -1.09 -5.71
CA LEU A 321 9.92 -2.31 -5.55
C LEU A 321 8.57 -2.11 -4.86
N TRP A 322 7.60 -2.92 -5.27
CA TRP A 322 6.31 -3.07 -4.62
C TRP A 322 6.32 -4.29 -3.70
N VAL A 323 6.08 -4.08 -2.40
CA VAL A 323 6.13 -5.12 -1.37
C VAL A 323 5.24 -6.32 -1.73
N TYR A 324 4.02 -6.03 -2.19
CA TYR A 324 3.03 -7.05 -2.55
C TYR A 324 3.45 -7.96 -3.69
N ASP A 325 4.14 -7.43 -4.71
CA ASP A 325 4.43 -8.17 -5.94
C ASP A 325 5.84 -8.76 -5.99
N HIS A 326 6.75 -8.25 -5.14
CA HIS A 326 8.16 -8.68 -5.18
C HIS A 326 8.36 -10.11 -4.65
N THR A 327 7.53 -10.58 -3.72
CA THR A 327 7.66 -11.93 -3.13
C THR A 327 6.32 -12.68 -3.06
N PRO A 328 6.34 -14.02 -3.07
CA PRO A 328 5.13 -14.81 -2.85
C PRO A 328 4.44 -14.53 -1.51
N LYS A 329 5.22 -14.17 -0.49
CA LYS A 329 4.71 -13.84 0.86
C LYS A 329 4.05 -12.46 0.94
N ARG A 330 4.23 -11.61 -0.07
CA ARG A 330 3.59 -10.28 -0.17
C ARG A 330 3.83 -9.39 1.06
N SER A 331 4.97 -9.54 1.72
CA SER A 331 5.23 -8.94 3.02
C SER A 331 6.68 -8.53 3.20
N PHE A 332 6.97 -7.73 4.25
CA PHE A 332 8.33 -7.38 4.64
C PHE A 332 9.18 -8.60 5.00
N GLU A 333 8.59 -9.65 5.58
CA GLU A 333 9.31 -10.92 5.81
C GLU A 333 9.73 -11.57 4.49
N GLY A 334 8.86 -11.53 3.49
CA GLY A 334 9.20 -12.00 2.15
C GLY A 334 10.36 -11.22 1.54
N LEU A 335 10.39 -9.89 1.74
CA LEU A 335 11.51 -9.07 1.27
C LEU A 335 12.83 -9.42 1.97
N MET A 336 12.79 -9.81 3.25
CA MET A 336 13.97 -10.28 3.98
C MET A 336 14.64 -11.48 3.28
N GLU A 337 13.87 -12.38 2.72
CA GLU A 337 14.37 -13.56 1.98
C GLU A 337 15.03 -13.20 0.63
N ARG A 338 14.78 -11.99 0.13
CA ARG A 338 15.37 -11.46 -1.11
C ARG A 338 16.63 -10.63 -0.91
N LEU A 339 16.99 -10.30 0.32
CA LEU A 339 18.08 -9.34 0.57
C LEU A 339 19.43 -9.79 0.03
N ASP A 340 19.75 -11.07 0.04
CA ASP A 340 20.98 -11.59 -0.55
C ASP A 340 20.98 -11.45 -2.08
N TYR A 341 19.82 -11.63 -2.72
CA TYR A 341 19.67 -11.36 -4.15
C TYR A 341 19.88 -9.89 -4.47
N ILE A 342 19.20 -9.00 -3.75
CA ILE A 342 19.32 -7.54 -3.89
C ILE A 342 20.75 -7.09 -3.61
N GLN A 343 21.40 -7.65 -2.60
CA GLN A 343 22.81 -7.38 -2.30
C GLN A 343 23.73 -7.80 -3.44
N ASN A 344 23.52 -8.99 -4.01
CA ASN A 344 24.35 -9.49 -5.12
C ASN A 344 24.11 -8.71 -6.41
N LEU A 345 22.94 -8.12 -6.60
CA LEU A 345 22.68 -7.18 -7.69
C LEU A 345 23.53 -5.91 -7.59
N GLY A 346 23.94 -5.56 -6.37
CA GLY A 346 24.88 -4.47 -6.14
C GLY A 346 24.26 -3.11 -5.97
N VAL A 347 22.95 -2.97 -5.96
CA VAL A 347 22.26 -1.71 -5.65
C VAL A 347 22.62 -1.22 -4.24
N ASN A 348 22.64 0.06 -4.03
CA ASN A 348 22.95 0.70 -2.75
C ASN A 348 21.78 1.47 -2.14
N ALA A 349 20.61 1.41 -2.78
CA ALA A 349 19.35 1.87 -2.23
C ALA A 349 18.19 1.00 -2.72
N VAL A 350 17.19 0.80 -1.87
CA VAL A 350 15.85 0.32 -2.25
C VAL A 350 14.85 1.45 -2.04
N GLU A 351 13.95 1.62 -3.00
CA GLU A 351 12.80 2.52 -2.88
C GLU A 351 11.55 1.65 -2.77
N LEU A 352 10.89 1.72 -1.61
CA LEU A 352 9.63 1.03 -1.38
C LEU A 352 8.48 1.89 -1.89
N MET A 353 7.68 1.39 -2.82
CA MET A 353 6.38 1.98 -3.16
C MET A 353 5.56 2.17 -1.88
N PRO A 354 4.56 3.07 -1.84
CA PRO A 354 3.97 3.53 -0.60
C PRO A 354 3.59 2.41 0.38
N VAL A 355 4.05 2.56 1.62
CA VAL A 355 3.82 1.61 2.72
C VAL A 355 2.93 2.17 3.83
N ASN A 356 2.43 3.40 3.66
CA ASN A 356 1.45 3.98 4.56
C ASN A 356 0.11 3.28 4.41
N GLU A 357 -0.68 3.27 5.47
CA GLU A 357 -2.04 2.73 5.44
C GLU A 357 -2.86 3.38 4.32
N PHE A 358 -3.40 2.55 3.44
CA PHE A 358 -4.18 2.95 2.28
C PHE A 358 -5.57 2.29 2.28
N ASP A 359 -6.42 2.60 1.32
CA ASP A 359 -7.74 2.01 1.21
C ASP A 359 -7.69 0.55 0.76
N GLY A 360 -8.24 -0.34 1.59
CA GLY A 360 -8.23 -1.79 1.38
C GLY A 360 -6.88 -2.43 1.70
N ASN A 361 -6.73 -3.72 1.40
CA ASN A 361 -5.52 -4.51 1.69
C ASN A 361 -4.70 -4.82 0.42
N TYR A 362 -5.07 -4.24 -0.71
CA TYR A 362 -4.43 -4.47 -2.01
C TYR A 362 -4.43 -3.19 -2.84
N SER A 363 -3.27 -2.57 -2.95
CA SER A 363 -3.04 -1.37 -3.74
C SER A 363 -1.55 -1.18 -4.01
N TRP A 364 -1.19 -0.33 -4.96
CA TRP A 364 0.15 0.23 -5.07
C TRP A 364 0.48 1.21 -3.92
N GLY A 365 -0.54 1.64 -3.14
CA GLY A 365 -0.41 2.55 -2.02
C GLY A 365 -0.64 4.03 -2.35
N TYR A 366 -0.97 4.37 -3.59
CA TYR A 366 -1.28 5.76 -3.99
C TYR A 366 -2.71 6.21 -3.65
N CYS A 367 -3.34 5.50 -2.70
CA CYS A 367 -4.63 5.87 -2.11
C CYS A 367 -4.53 5.96 -0.57
N PRO A 368 -3.62 6.82 -0.01
CA PRO A 368 -3.34 6.86 1.40
C PRO A 368 -4.49 7.48 2.21
N ASN A 369 -4.64 7.03 3.45
CA ASN A 369 -5.59 7.60 4.39
C ASN A 369 -4.95 7.94 5.77
N HIS A 370 -3.94 7.19 6.25
CA HIS A 370 -3.22 7.46 7.50
C HIS A 370 -1.70 7.43 7.29
N TYR A 371 -1.06 8.58 7.44
CA TYR A 371 0.35 8.79 7.05
C TYR A 371 1.38 8.36 8.11
N PHE A 372 0.97 8.18 9.37
CA PHE A 372 1.82 7.61 10.42
C PHE A 372 1.68 6.10 10.54
N ALA A 373 0.55 5.55 10.10
CA ALA A 373 0.29 4.12 10.17
C ALA A 373 0.96 3.37 9.02
N LEU A 374 1.49 2.19 9.34
CA LEU A 374 2.01 1.25 8.37
C LEU A 374 0.86 0.39 7.81
N GLU A 375 0.91 0.09 6.51
CA GLU A 375 -0.01 -0.86 5.87
C GLU A 375 0.12 -2.26 6.49
N LYS A 376 -0.96 -2.69 7.13
CA LYS A 376 -1.03 -3.96 7.87
C LYS A 376 -0.92 -5.19 6.97
N ALA A 377 -1.39 -5.09 5.73
CA ALA A 377 -1.30 -6.17 4.75
C ALA A 377 0.13 -6.46 4.28
N TYR A 378 1.12 -5.66 4.69
CA TYR A 378 2.54 -5.90 4.44
C TYR A 378 3.29 -6.44 5.67
N GLY A 379 2.65 -6.45 6.86
CA GLY A 379 3.22 -6.92 8.11
C GLY A 379 3.26 -5.87 9.21
N THR A 380 4.01 -6.18 10.27
CA THR A 380 4.09 -5.32 11.47
C THR A 380 5.15 -4.23 11.33
N PRO A 381 5.09 -3.17 12.16
CA PRO A 381 6.18 -2.20 12.30
C PRO A 381 7.54 -2.84 12.58
N GLU A 382 7.57 -3.91 13.37
CA GLU A 382 8.78 -4.66 13.71
C GLU A 382 9.37 -5.36 12.46
N HIS A 383 8.53 -5.89 11.57
CA HIS A 383 8.97 -6.50 10.30
C HIS A 383 9.63 -5.47 9.38
N LEU A 384 9.03 -4.28 9.21
CA LEU A 384 9.65 -3.21 8.41
C LEU A 384 10.96 -2.71 9.04
N LYS A 385 11.00 -2.53 10.36
CA LYS A 385 12.22 -2.13 11.07
C LYS A 385 13.33 -3.17 10.92
N ALA A 386 13.00 -4.45 11.01
CA ALA A 386 13.95 -5.54 10.77
C ALA A 386 14.48 -5.53 9.33
N PHE A 387 13.61 -5.31 8.34
CA PHE A 387 14.03 -5.16 6.94
C PHE A 387 15.01 -3.99 6.75
N ILE A 388 14.71 -2.82 7.33
CA ILE A 388 15.60 -1.65 7.26
C ILE A 388 16.95 -1.95 7.94
N ASP A 389 16.93 -2.59 9.11
CA ASP A 389 18.15 -2.95 9.86
C ASP A 389 19.04 -3.91 9.04
N GLU A 390 18.44 -4.87 8.37
CA GLU A 390 19.16 -5.82 7.49
C GLU A 390 19.66 -5.15 6.18
N CYS A 391 18.93 -4.18 5.62
CA CYS A 391 19.40 -3.37 4.51
C CYS A 391 20.67 -2.58 4.91
N HIS A 392 20.65 -1.93 6.05
CA HIS A 392 21.79 -1.15 6.56
C HIS A 392 23.01 -2.02 6.85
N LYS A 393 22.85 -3.24 7.38
CA LYS A 393 23.94 -4.21 7.54
C LYS A 393 24.61 -4.56 6.21
N ARG A 394 23.89 -4.45 5.10
CA ARG A 394 24.36 -4.73 3.74
C ARG A 394 24.84 -3.48 2.99
N GLY A 395 24.79 -2.31 3.63
CA GLY A 395 25.17 -1.03 3.00
C GLY A 395 24.12 -0.51 2.01
N ILE A 396 22.85 -0.89 2.18
CA ILE A 396 21.72 -0.52 1.33
C ILE A 396 20.84 0.48 2.07
N ALA A 397 20.66 1.67 1.51
CA ALA A 397 19.76 2.69 2.01
C ALA A 397 18.28 2.31 1.73
N VAL A 398 17.37 2.79 2.56
CA VAL A 398 15.91 2.57 2.36
C VAL A 398 15.20 3.90 2.17
N ILE A 399 14.55 4.06 1.03
CA ILE A 399 13.77 5.25 0.63
C ILE A 399 12.29 4.85 0.64
N LEU A 400 11.43 5.71 1.20
CA LEU A 400 9.98 5.52 1.14
C LEU A 400 9.34 6.45 0.12
N ASP A 401 8.47 5.90 -0.70
CA ASP A 401 7.58 6.67 -1.55
C ASP A 401 6.39 7.19 -0.72
N MET A 402 6.12 8.50 -0.82
CA MET A 402 5.15 9.20 0.01
C MET A 402 4.22 10.07 -0.83
N VAL A 403 2.92 9.95 -0.54
CA VAL A 403 1.85 10.60 -1.30
C VAL A 403 1.26 11.75 -0.48
N PHE A 404 1.77 12.97 -0.64
CA PHE A 404 1.32 14.13 0.15
C PHE A 404 0.38 15.07 -0.60
N ASN A 405 0.18 14.89 -1.90
CA ASN A 405 -0.67 15.74 -2.72
C ASN A 405 -2.17 15.51 -2.45
N HIS A 406 -2.59 14.29 -2.14
CA HIS A 406 -3.99 13.93 -1.92
C HIS A 406 -4.17 12.90 -0.80
N ALA A 407 -5.42 12.72 -0.39
CA ALA A 407 -5.89 11.60 0.44
C ALA A 407 -7.19 11.03 -0.10
N THR A 408 -7.58 9.85 0.38
CA THR A 408 -8.88 9.26 0.02
C THR A 408 -10.02 9.73 0.91
N GLY A 409 -11.25 9.35 0.56
CA GLY A 409 -12.46 9.63 1.33
C GLY A 409 -12.45 9.06 2.74
N ASN A 410 -11.64 8.04 3.01
CA ASN A 410 -11.49 7.41 4.32
C ASN A 410 -10.51 8.14 5.26
N ASN A 411 -9.79 9.14 4.76
CA ASN A 411 -8.99 10.01 5.63
C ASN A 411 -9.88 10.69 6.67
N PRO A 412 -9.52 10.71 7.98
CA PRO A 412 -10.38 11.24 9.04
C PRO A 412 -10.79 12.69 8.83
N MET A 413 -9.92 13.54 8.27
CA MET A 413 -10.25 14.95 8.02
C MET A 413 -11.21 15.13 6.84
N ASN A 414 -11.13 14.23 5.84
CA ASN A 414 -12.14 14.23 4.79
C ASN A 414 -13.46 13.63 5.29
N LYS A 415 -13.43 12.56 6.08
CA LYS A 415 -14.63 11.97 6.68
C LYS A 415 -15.40 12.95 7.56
N LEU A 416 -14.71 13.89 8.21
CA LEU A 416 -15.33 14.94 9.03
C LEU A 416 -16.13 15.94 8.19
N TYR A 417 -15.65 16.34 7.00
CA TYR A 417 -16.34 17.21 6.02
C TYR A 417 -16.15 16.60 4.61
N PRO A 418 -16.93 15.58 4.26
CA PRO A 418 -16.65 14.74 3.10
C PRO A 418 -16.88 15.45 1.76
N TYR A 419 -16.06 15.02 0.80
CA TYR A 419 -16.33 15.25 -0.61
C TYR A 419 -17.30 14.17 -1.13
N THR A 420 -18.41 14.57 -1.74
CA THR A 420 -19.22 13.67 -2.55
C THR A 420 -19.40 14.30 -3.95
N SER A 421 -19.46 13.50 -4.98
CA SER A 421 -19.54 13.97 -6.40
C SER A 421 -20.83 14.72 -6.75
N SER A 422 -21.81 14.81 -5.85
CA SER A 422 -23.04 15.59 -6.06
C SER A 422 -22.80 17.08 -5.80
N THR A 423 -23.52 17.93 -6.53
CA THR A 423 -23.42 19.41 -6.37
C THR A 423 -23.71 19.91 -4.95
N ALA A 424 -24.47 19.16 -4.15
CA ALA A 424 -24.74 19.46 -2.75
C ALA A 424 -23.50 19.30 -1.84
N SER A 425 -22.57 18.44 -2.19
CA SER A 425 -21.44 18.06 -1.37
C SER A 425 -20.20 18.96 -1.51
N LYS A 426 -20.08 19.67 -2.63
CA LYS A 426 -19.08 20.76 -2.70
C LYS A 426 -19.31 21.80 -1.58
N THR A 427 -20.52 21.85 -1.00
CA THR A 427 -20.82 22.69 0.14
C THR A 427 -20.12 22.23 1.43
N GLU A 428 -20.06 20.93 1.69
CA GLU A 428 -19.35 20.38 2.88
C GLU A 428 -17.83 20.53 2.72
N LEU A 429 -17.30 20.20 1.57
CA LEU A 429 -15.87 20.37 1.30
C LEU A 429 -15.44 21.86 1.38
N ARG A 430 -16.31 22.81 1.02
CA ARG A 430 -16.04 24.24 1.22
C ARG A 430 -15.84 24.62 2.69
N LEU A 431 -16.40 23.87 3.62
CA LEU A 431 -16.21 24.05 5.06
C LEU A 431 -14.92 23.39 5.56
N ASN A 432 -14.35 22.45 4.82
CA ASN A 432 -13.15 21.73 5.21
C ASN A 432 -11.89 22.59 5.04
N PRO A 433 -11.14 22.93 6.10
CA PRO A 433 -9.93 23.73 5.98
C PRO A 433 -8.73 22.93 5.46
N TRP A 434 -8.75 21.60 5.58
CA TRP A 434 -7.66 20.70 5.26
C TRP A 434 -7.49 20.44 3.76
N PHE A 435 -8.59 20.51 3.01
CA PHE A 435 -8.61 20.17 1.58
C PHE A 435 -9.03 21.36 0.71
N ASN A 436 -8.51 21.39 -0.49
CA ASN A 436 -8.95 22.30 -1.54
C ASN A 436 -10.26 21.81 -2.14
N VAL A 437 -11.17 22.72 -2.46
CA VAL A 437 -12.45 22.38 -3.13
C VAL A 437 -12.24 21.89 -4.56
N SER A 438 -11.16 22.33 -5.16
CA SER A 438 -10.65 21.90 -6.45
C SER A 438 -9.16 22.05 -6.40
N ALA A 439 -8.43 21.06 -6.92
CA ALA A 439 -6.99 21.12 -7.00
C ALA A 439 -6.56 22.41 -7.75
N PRO A 440 -5.63 23.20 -7.22
CA PRO A 440 -5.14 24.41 -7.86
C PRO A 440 -4.06 24.12 -8.93
N HIS A 441 -3.94 22.89 -9.37
CA HIS A 441 -3.00 22.35 -10.36
C HIS A 441 -3.67 21.35 -11.30
N SER A 442 -2.95 20.87 -12.31
CA SER A 442 -3.49 19.95 -13.34
C SER A 442 -3.75 18.54 -12.84
N ASP A 443 -3.03 18.11 -11.79
CA ASP A 443 -3.00 16.72 -11.31
C ASP A 443 -4.10 16.50 -10.25
N ASN A 444 -5.35 16.49 -10.71
CA ASN A 444 -6.52 16.37 -9.83
C ASN A 444 -6.85 14.89 -9.61
N VAL A 445 -6.32 14.33 -8.52
CA VAL A 445 -6.56 12.97 -8.04
C VAL A 445 -7.10 12.99 -6.61
N PHE A 446 -8.13 12.23 -6.32
CA PHE A 446 -8.77 12.15 -5.00
C PHE A 446 -9.01 13.54 -4.33
N GLU A 447 -8.86 13.64 -3.02
CA GLU A 447 -9.05 14.88 -2.26
C GLU A 447 -7.71 15.58 -2.06
N ASP A 448 -7.58 16.74 -2.65
CA ASP A 448 -6.37 17.55 -2.71
C ASP A 448 -6.10 18.28 -1.39
N TRP A 449 -4.93 18.04 -0.77
CA TRP A 449 -4.55 18.68 0.48
C TRP A 449 -4.23 20.17 0.31
N ASN A 450 -4.78 21.00 1.19
CA ASN A 450 -4.42 22.41 1.29
C ASN A 450 -3.12 22.60 2.10
N HIS A 451 -1.98 22.66 1.42
CA HIS A 451 -0.67 22.87 2.04
C HIS A 451 -0.42 24.32 2.53
N GLY A 452 -1.35 25.23 2.30
CA GLY A 452 -1.38 26.57 2.91
C GLY A 452 -1.97 26.57 4.32
N PHE A 453 -2.70 25.53 4.70
CA PHE A 453 -3.29 25.42 6.03
C PHE A 453 -2.25 24.99 7.07
N ALA A 454 -2.06 25.79 8.12
CA ALA A 454 -1.00 25.55 9.11
C ALA A 454 -1.05 24.15 9.77
N PRO A 455 -2.22 23.59 10.17
CA PRO A 455 -2.30 22.25 10.68
C PRO A 455 -1.90 21.16 9.66
N THR A 456 -2.15 21.35 8.36
CA THR A 456 -1.67 20.44 7.30
C THR A 456 -0.15 20.46 7.22
N ARG A 457 0.46 21.65 7.26
CA ARG A 457 1.92 21.79 7.29
C ARG A 457 2.54 21.13 8.54
N ASP A 458 1.95 21.31 9.71
CA ASP A 458 2.40 20.64 10.95
C ASP A 458 2.31 19.12 10.82
N HIS A 459 1.18 18.63 10.33
CA HIS A 459 0.95 17.20 10.14
C HIS A 459 2.05 16.57 9.27
N PHE A 460 2.24 17.03 8.05
CA PHE A 460 3.22 16.45 7.13
C PHE A 460 4.67 16.67 7.55
N THR A 461 4.97 17.80 8.19
CA THR A 461 6.29 18.02 8.81
C THR A 461 6.58 16.94 9.86
N ARG A 462 5.59 16.59 10.68
CA ARG A 462 5.73 15.54 11.71
C ARG A 462 5.76 14.14 11.10
N VAL A 463 5.02 13.88 10.02
CA VAL A 463 5.14 12.62 9.25
C VAL A 463 6.57 12.40 8.78
N LEU A 464 7.18 13.40 8.14
CA LEU A 464 8.57 13.30 7.68
C LEU A 464 9.56 13.07 8.84
N LYS A 465 9.37 13.75 9.97
CA LYS A 465 10.22 13.50 11.16
C LYS A 465 10.03 12.09 11.71
N TYR A 466 8.80 11.62 11.77
CA TYR A 466 8.45 10.32 12.34
C TYR A 466 9.15 9.16 11.61
N TRP A 467 9.02 9.06 10.31
CA TRP A 467 9.63 7.97 9.55
C TRP A 467 11.17 8.00 9.60
N LEU A 468 11.80 9.18 9.57
CA LEU A 468 13.24 9.31 9.73
C LEU A 468 13.72 8.93 11.15
N THR A 469 12.95 9.24 12.19
CA THR A 469 13.36 9.00 13.57
C THR A 469 12.98 7.62 14.09
N GLU A 470 11.75 7.18 13.83
CA GLU A 470 11.21 5.94 14.35
C GLU A 470 11.64 4.74 13.51
N TYR A 471 11.63 4.86 12.18
CA TYR A 471 12.00 3.78 11.28
C TYR A 471 13.43 3.87 10.74
N LYS A 472 14.14 4.96 11.00
CA LYS A 472 15.54 5.12 10.55
C LYS A 472 15.69 4.98 9.02
N ILE A 473 14.70 5.35 8.26
CA ILE A 473 14.80 5.39 6.79
C ILE A 473 15.82 6.44 6.34
N ASP A 474 16.23 6.37 5.07
CA ASP A 474 17.28 7.23 4.52
C ASP A 474 16.79 8.40 3.69
N GLY A 475 15.52 8.39 3.34
CA GLY A 475 14.92 9.47 2.57
C GLY A 475 13.55 9.14 2.02
N TYR A 476 13.11 10.01 1.14
CA TYR A 476 11.77 9.99 0.54
C TYR A 476 11.82 10.18 -0.96
N ARG A 477 10.90 9.53 -1.67
CA ARG A 477 10.40 9.95 -2.96
C ARG A 477 9.02 10.55 -2.74
N MET A 478 8.76 11.72 -3.28
CA MET A 478 7.50 12.44 -3.12
C MET A 478 6.67 12.33 -4.40
N ASP A 479 5.56 11.62 -4.30
CA ASP A 479 4.59 11.44 -5.38
C ASP A 479 3.95 12.75 -5.79
N LEU A 480 3.79 12.97 -7.11
CA LEU A 480 3.15 14.15 -7.71
C LEU A 480 3.46 15.45 -6.95
N SER A 481 4.73 15.72 -6.67
CA SER A 481 5.15 16.82 -5.78
C SER A 481 4.72 18.21 -6.27
N HIS A 482 4.41 18.38 -7.57
CA HIS A 482 3.80 19.60 -8.09
C HIS A 482 2.41 19.87 -7.47
N GLY A 483 1.74 18.81 -7.00
CA GLY A 483 0.46 18.90 -6.31
C GLY A 483 0.52 19.43 -4.87
N LEU A 484 1.72 19.65 -4.28
CA LEU A 484 1.83 20.15 -2.91
C LEU A 484 1.52 21.65 -2.83
N CYS A 485 0.36 22.04 -3.33
CA CYS A 485 -0.07 23.42 -3.42
C CYS A 485 -0.90 23.87 -2.19
N SER A 486 -0.89 25.18 -1.90
CA SER A 486 -1.88 25.80 -1.04
C SER A 486 -3.23 25.89 -1.80
N ASP A 487 -4.15 26.72 -1.35
CA ASP A 487 -5.37 27.06 -2.09
C ASP A 487 -5.10 27.94 -3.36
N LYS A 488 -3.84 28.10 -3.75
CA LYS A 488 -3.39 28.91 -4.87
C LYS A 488 -2.46 28.11 -5.78
N PRO A 489 -2.52 28.31 -7.10
CA PRO A 489 -1.60 27.67 -8.04
C PRO A 489 -0.16 28.15 -7.85
N ASN A 490 0.80 27.34 -8.31
CA ASN A 490 2.24 27.64 -8.33
C ASN A 490 2.86 27.89 -6.95
N THR A 491 2.33 27.27 -5.89
CA THR A 491 2.87 27.35 -4.51
C THR A 491 3.59 26.08 -4.07
N SER A 492 3.67 25.06 -4.93
CA SER A 492 4.29 23.78 -4.62
C SER A 492 5.77 23.92 -4.24
N VAL A 493 6.55 24.70 -4.98
CA VAL A 493 7.99 24.90 -4.71
C VAL A 493 8.24 25.45 -3.31
N GLU A 494 7.42 26.42 -2.87
CA GLU A 494 7.53 26.99 -1.53
C GLU A 494 7.21 25.92 -0.46
N ASN A 495 6.13 25.17 -0.63
CA ASN A 495 5.72 24.14 0.31
C ASN A 495 6.71 22.98 0.35
N ILE A 496 7.24 22.52 -0.77
CA ILE A 496 8.28 21.50 -0.87
C ILE A 496 9.54 21.95 -0.09
N LYS A 497 10.00 23.18 -0.32
CA LYS A 497 11.15 23.75 0.42
C LYS A 497 10.86 23.82 1.91
N TYR A 498 9.65 24.22 2.30
CA TYR A 498 9.23 24.24 3.70
C TYR A 498 9.35 22.85 4.36
N TYR A 499 8.82 21.81 3.71
CA TYR A 499 8.91 20.44 4.21
C TYR A 499 10.32 19.89 4.25
N TYR A 500 11.13 20.20 3.23
CA TYR A 500 12.52 19.80 3.21
C TYR A 500 13.31 20.39 4.38
N GLU A 501 13.19 21.70 4.62
CA GLU A 501 13.89 22.38 5.73
C GLU A 501 13.36 21.97 7.11
N ASN A 502 12.04 21.97 7.31
CA ASN A 502 11.44 21.80 8.63
C ASN A 502 11.11 20.33 8.97
N GLY A 503 10.96 19.47 8.00
CA GLY A 503 10.68 18.05 8.15
C GLY A 503 11.94 17.20 8.03
N VAL A 504 12.60 17.24 6.87
CA VAL A 504 13.71 16.35 6.53
C VAL A 504 15.01 16.83 7.18
N LYS A 505 15.50 18.03 6.84
CA LYS A 505 16.77 18.55 7.33
C LYS A 505 16.79 18.82 8.84
N ALA A 506 15.63 19.07 9.43
CA ALA A 506 15.51 19.18 10.88
C ALA A 506 15.86 17.87 11.63
N VAL A 507 15.87 16.73 10.94
CA VAL A 507 16.29 15.43 11.48
C VAL A 507 17.64 15.01 10.93
N SER A 508 17.84 15.13 9.60
CA SER A 508 19.06 14.69 8.93
C SER A 508 19.35 15.55 7.71
N ASN A 509 20.54 16.16 7.67
CA ASN A 509 20.94 17.03 6.57
C ASN A 509 21.32 16.27 5.28
N ASP A 510 21.57 14.97 5.39
CA ASP A 510 22.00 14.08 4.32
C ASP A 510 20.91 13.06 3.89
N ALA A 511 19.71 13.17 4.46
CA ALA A 511 18.58 12.35 4.03
C ALA A 511 18.13 12.74 2.60
N TYR A 512 17.83 11.73 1.81
CA TYR A 512 17.38 11.92 0.44
C TYR A 512 15.98 12.53 0.39
N PHE A 513 15.76 13.43 -0.59
CA PHE A 513 14.45 13.98 -0.88
C PHE A 513 14.31 14.07 -2.40
N ILE A 514 13.66 13.06 -2.97
CA ILE A 514 13.47 12.86 -4.40
C ILE A 514 12.07 13.30 -4.76
N LEU A 515 11.91 14.05 -5.82
CA LEU A 515 10.66 14.66 -6.21
C LEU A 515 10.21 14.15 -7.57
N GLU A 516 9.05 13.54 -7.61
CA GLU A 516 8.31 13.42 -8.85
C GLU A 516 7.64 14.76 -9.13
N HIS A 517 8.29 15.62 -9.89
CA HIS A 517 7.87 17.00 -10.14
C HIS A 517 7.57 17.21 -11.61
N TRP A 518 6.34 16.95 -11.99
CA TRP A 518 5.80 17.10 -13.35
C TRP A 518 4.77 18.22 -13.38
N GLY A 519 4.54 18.80 -14.55
CA GLY A 519 3.57 19.89 -14.74
C GLY A 519 4.13 21.27 -14.43
N GLY A 520 3.29 22.30 -14.47
CA GLY A 520 3.67 23.68 -14.21
C GLY A 520 4.83 24.18 -15.09
N ASN A 521 5.72 24.96 -14.50
CA ASN A 521 6.95 25.46 -15.12
C ASN A 521 8.15 24.55 -14.73
N MET A 522 8.15 23.28 -15.14
CA MET A 522 9.21 22.32 -14.79
C MET A 522 10.62 22.87 -15.07
N GLY A 523 10.82 23.53 -16.20
CA GLY A 523 12.12 24.08 -16.59
C GLY A 523 12.64 25.16 -15.64
N GLY A 524 11.75 25.86 -14.93
CA GLY A 524 12.11 26.85 -13.93
C GLY A 524 12.07 26.32 -12.48
N GLU A 525 11.20 25.38 -12.18
CA GLU A 525 10.94 24.88 -10.82
C GLU A 525 11.93 23.79 -10.40
N ARG A 526 12.18 22.78 -11.23
CA ARG A 526 13.11 21.69 -10.94
C ARG A 526 14.54 22.17 -10.62
N PRO A 527 15.15 23.09 -11.39
CA PRO A 527 16.46 23.64 -11.02
C PRO A 527 16.47 24.35 -9.66
N GLN A 528 15.38 25.03 -9.27
CA GLN A 528 15.28 25.66 -7.95
C GLN A 528 15.25 24.65 -6.81
N LEU A 529 14.59 23.51 -7.02
CA LEU A 529 14.51 22.41 -6.05
C LEU A 529 15.85 21.68 -5.94
N VAL A 530 16.49 21.39 -7.07
CA VAL A 530 17.82 20.78 -7.13
C VAL A 530 18.87 21.67 -6.45
N ASN A 531 18.87 22.99 -6.73
CA ASN A 531 19.78 23.95 -6.10
C ASN A 531 19.56 24.09 -4.58
N ALA A 532 18.37 23.76 -4.08
CA ALA A 532 18.08 23.69 -2.66
C ALA A 532 18.60 22.38 -1.98
N GLY A 533 19.14 21.44 -2.77
CA GLY A 533 19.76 20.20 -2.28
C GLY A 533 18.93 18.92 -2.52
N MET A 534 17.75 19.05 -3.08
CA MET A 534 16.86 17.93 -3.40
C MET A 534 17.26 17.23 -4.72
N MET A 535 16.62 16.13 -5.03
CA MET A 535 16.71 15.44 -6.32
C MET A 535 15.35 15.47 -7.03
N CYS A 536 15.34 15.40 -8.35
CA CYS A 536 14.11 15.25 -9.13
C CYS A 536 14.18 13.99 -9.99
N TRP A 537 13.05 13.33 -10.20
CA TRP A 537 12.94 12.27 -11.22
C TRP A 537 13.14 12.85 -12.62
N GLU A 538 13.80 12.06 -13.47
CA GLU A 538 13.96 12.33 -14.91
C GLU A 538 13.47 11.12 -15.70
N ASN A 539 12.35 11.28 -16.40
CA ASN A 539 11.81 10.19 -17.21
C ASN A 539 12.63 10.00 -18.48
N THR A 540 13.48 8.98 -18.49
CA THR A 540 14.30 8.60 -19.65
C THR A 540 13.86 7.25 -20.25
N SER A 541 12.73 6.70 -19.79
CA SER A 541 12.21 5.38 -20.17
C SER A 541 12.10 5.20 -21.68
N ASN A 542 11.64 6.22 -22.41
CA ASN A 542 11.52 6.13 -23.87
C ASN A 542 12.86 5.82 -24.55
N ALA A 543 13.94 6.49 -24.13
CA ALA A 543 15.27 6.28 -24.73
C ALA A 543 15.77 4.85 -24.50
N PHE A 544 15.58 4.32 -23.28
CA PHE A 544 15.97 2.95 -22.96
C PHE A 544 15.04 1.91 -23.59
N GLN A 545 13.76 2.18 -23.75
CA GLN A 545 12.83 1.32 -24.46
C GLN A 545 13.18 1.22 -25.96
N GLN A 546 13.50 2.36 -26.61
CA GLN A 546 13.96 2.37 -28.01
C GLN A 546 15.22 1.53 -28.19
N THR A 547 16.23 1.76 -27.36
CA THR A 547 17.47 1.01 -27.43
C THR A 547 17.32 -0.46 -27.03
N ALA A 548 16.41 -0.81 -26.12
CA ALA A 548 16.08 -2.21 -25.81
C ALA A 548 15.54 -2.95 -27.04
N MET A 549 14.74 -2.28 -27.87
CA MET A 549 14.24 -2.82 -29.14
C MET A 549 15.29 -2.84 -30.26
N GLY A 550 16.46 -2.24 -30.06
CA GLY A 550 17.48 -2.06 -31.08
C GLY A 550 17.20 -0.92 -32.06
N TRP A 551 16.27 -0.05 -31.72
CA TRP A 551 15.87 1.13 -32.51
C TRP A 551 16.74 2.33 -32.13
N LEU A 552 17.57 2.78 -33.11
CA LEU A 552 18.43 3.93 -32.92
C LEU A 552 17.91 5.07 -33.82
N LYS A 553 16.84 5.70 -33.36
CA LYS A 553 16.10 6.76 -34.06
C LYS A 553 15.81 7.91 -33.09
N ASP A 554 14.90 8.79 -33.49
CA ASP A 554 14.45 9.90 -32.64
C ASP A 554 13.96 9.40 -31.28
N GLY A 555 14.45 10.03 -30.20
CA GLY A 555 14.08 9.73 -28.83
C GLY A 555 14.93 8.68 -28.12
N ASP A 556 16.05 8.24 -28.70
CA ASP A 556 17.01 7.28 -28.11
C ASP A 556 18.22 7.96 -27.43
N ASP A 557 18.19 9.27 -27.20
CA ASP A 557 19.26 10.04 -26.57
C ASP A 557 19.33 9.82 -25.05
N PHE A 558 20.54 9.57 -24.52
CA PHE A 558 20.77 9.36 -23.08
C PHE A 558 21.29 10.59 -22.34
N SER A 559 21.33 11.78 -22.96
CA SER A 559 21.88 12.97 -22.34
C SER A 559 21.13 13.37 -21.07
N GLU A 560 19.80 13.20 -21.07
CA GLU A 560 18.97 13.47 -19.90
C GLU A 560 19.22 12.49 -18.75
N ALA A 561 19.66 11.25 -19.04
CA ALA A 561 20.02 10.24 -18.05
C ALA A 561 21.41 10.46 -17.41
N ASN A 562 22.15 11.48 -17.85
CA ASN A 562 23.55 11.73 -17.47
C ASN A 562 23.69 13.05 -16.71
N LYS A 563 22.90 13.23 -15.63
CA LYS A 563 22.82 14.51 -14.91
C LYS A 563 22.86 14.30 -13.38
N ASP A 564 23.67 15.13 -12.71
CA ASP A 564 23.68 15.21 -11.25
C ASP A 564 22.31 15.60 -10.69
N ASN A 565 21.94 14.98 -9.57
CA ASN A 565 20.70 15.25 -8.82
C ASN A 565 19.39 15.00 -9.58
N TYR A 566 19.45 14.34 -10.74
CA TYR A 566 18.29 13.86 -11.46
C TYR A 566 18.29 12.33 -11.47
N VAL A 567 17.29 11.74 -10.79
CA VAL A 567 17.11 10.28 -10.75
C VAL A 567 16.51 9.85 -12.07
N SER A 568 17.32 9.30 -12.96
CA SER A 568 16.85 8.80 -14.24
C SER A 568 16.50 7.31 -14.18
N TYR A 569 15.54 6.88 -14.98
CA TYR A 569 15.10 5.50 -15.01
C TYR A 569 14.84 4.97 -16.43
N CYS A 570 15.20 3.70 -16.64
CA CYS A 570 14.85 2.98 -17.85
C CYS A 570 13.40 2.48 -17.82
N GLU A 571 12.94 2.10 -16.65
CA GLU A 571 11.56 1.77 -16.33
C GLU A 571 11.32 1.91 -14.81
N ASN A 572 10.11 2.30 -14.45
CA ASN A 572 9.59 2.35 -13.09
C ASN A 572 8.20 1.67 -13.06
N HIS A 573 7.47 1.77 -11.94
CA HIS A 573 6.14 1.16 -11.83
C HIS A 573 5.13 1.71 -12.86
N ASP A 574 5.28 2.95 -13.33
CA ASP A 574 4.38 3.58 -14.31
C ASP A 574 4.73 3.28 -15.77
N GLU A 575 5.99 2.98 -16.05
CA GLU A 575 6.47 2.82 -17.41
C GLU A 575 6.35 1.38 -17.94
N GLU A 576 6.29 1.25 -19.27
CA GLU A 576 6.25 -0.09 -19.87
C GLU A 576 7.63 -0.75 -19.81
N ARG A 577 7.64 -2.05 -19.60
CA ARG A 577 8.85 -2.88 -19.46
C ARG A 577 9.68 -2.88 -20.74
N CYS A 578 10.95 -2.55 -20.64
CA CYS A 578 11.90 -2.59 -21.77
C CYS A 578 11.96 -3.96 -22.43
N PHE A 579 11.96 -5.01 -21.64
CA PHE A 579 12.07 -6.39 -22.13
C PHE A 579 10.80 -6.88 -22.82
N PHE A 580 9.62 -6.48 -22.32
CA PHE A 580 8.35 -6.69 -23.02
C PHE A 580 8.36 -6.00 -24.39
N LYS A 581 8.77 -4.73 -24.46
CA LYS A 581 8.85 -4.01 -25.75
C LYS A 581 9.82 -4.69 -26.73
N ALA A 582 10.98 -5.13 -26.25
CA ALA A 582 11.92 -5.86 -27.07
C ALA A 582 11.34 -7.17 -27.62
N LYS A 583 10.53 -7.87 -26.83
CA LYS A 583 9.81 -9.08 -27.26
C LYS A 583 8.74 -8.79 -28.31
N GLN A 584 8.01 -7.70 -28.19
CA GLN A 584 6.91 -7.37 -29.10
C GLN A 584 7.38 -6.70 -30.39
N TRP A 585 8.32 -5.77 -30.33
CA TRP A 585 8.69 -4.89 -31.44
C TRP A 585 10.19 -4.87 -31.77
N GLY A 586 11.01 -5.64 -31.05
CA GLY A 586 12.46 -5.64 -31.24
C GLY A 586 12.93 -6.00 -32.67
N ASP A 587 14.01 -5.41 -33.10
CA ASP A 587 14.65 -5.68 -34.38
C ASP A 587 15.42 -7.02 -34.40
N GLY A 588 15.62 -7.55 -35.57
CA GLY A 588 16.38 -8.76 -35.77
C GLY A 588 15.84 -9.96 -34.99
N ASN A 589 16.71 -10.62 -34.21
CA ASN A 589 16.35 -11.81 -33.43
C ASN A 589 15.65 -11.51 -32.13
N LEU A 590 15.52 -10.24 -31.71
CA LEU A 590 15.04 -9.86 -30.39
C LEU A 590 13.61 -10.36 -30.10
N LYS A 591 12.75 -10.48 -31.11
CA LYS A 591 11.39 -11.03 -30.94
C LYS A 591 11.37 -12.50 -30.56
N ALA A 592 12.23 -13.29 -31.21
CA ALA A 592 12.19 -14.76 -31.10
C ALA A 592 13.24 -15.34 -30.12
N ASP A 593 14.38 -14.68 -29.98
CA ASP A 593 15.54 -15.19 -29.23
C ASP A 593 15.61 -14.55 -27.82
N GLU A 594 15.35 -15.36 -26.80
CA GLU A 594 15.44 -14.92 -25.39
C GLU A 594 16.89 -14.56 -25.01
N GLY A 595 17.89 -15.27 -25.52
CA GLY A 595 19.30 -14.96 -25.26
C GLY A 595 19.70 -13.58 -25.79
N ALA A 596 19.26 -13.26 -27.02
CA ALA A 596 19.45 -11.94 -27.59
C ALA A 596 18.75 -10.84 -26.80
N ARG A 597 17.54 -11.11 -26.31
CA ARG A 597 16.86 -10.19 -25.39
C ARG A 597 17.57 -10.07 -24.05
N ALA A 598 18.00 -11.19 -23.46
CA ALA A 598 18.69 -11.17 -22.16
C ALA A 598 19.99 -10.36 -22.22
N ALA A 599 20.71 -10.36 -23.35
CA ALA A 599 21.87 -9.50 -23.53
C ALA A 599 21.54 -8.00 -23.42
N ARG A 600 20.28 -7.59 -23.62
CA ARG A 600 19.82 -6.21 -23.46
C ARG A 600 19.74 -5.77 -22.00
N ILE A 601 19.69 -6.66 -21.04
CA ILE A 601 19.64 -6.35 -19.61
C ILE A 601 20.90 -5.60 -19.17
N PRO A 602 22.11 -6.19 -19.20
CA PRO A 602 23.32 -5.48 -18.86
C PRO A 602 23.65 -4.35 -19.84
N LEU A 603 23.17 -4.43 -21.09
CA LEU A 603 23.34 -3.37 -22.08
C LEU A 603 22.61 -2.10 -21.68
N ASN A 604 21.31 -2.18 -21.38
CA ASN A 604 20.49 -1.01 -21.05
C ASN A 604 20.71 -0.57 -19.58
N ILE A 605 20.36 -1.45 -18.63
CA ILE A 605 20.46 -1.11 -17.20
C ILE A 605 21.91 -0.94 -16.77
N GLY A 606 22.81 -1.82 -17.25
CA GLY A 606 24.24 -1.71 -16.93
C GLY A 606 24.87 -0.45 -17.52
N PHE A 607 24.53 -0.06 -18.74
CA PHE A 607 25.01 1.19 -19.32
C PHE A 607 24.43 2.40 -18.60
N GLN A 608 23.11 2.40 -18.29
CA GLN A 608 22.45 3.40 -17.46
C GLN A 608 23.20 3.60 -16.14
N CYS A 609 23.47 2.50 -15.42
CA CYS A 609 24.21 2.55 -14.16
C CYS A 609 25.65 3.06 -14.29
N MET A 610 26.20 3.21 -15.49
CA MET A 610 27.52 3.81 -15.74
C MET A 610 27.45 5.29 -16.15
N LEU A 611 26.25 5.86 -16.32
CA LEU A 611 26.04 7.29 -16.55
C LEU A 611 26.22 8.09 -15.25
N ASN A 612 26.30 9.40 -15.36
CA ASN A 612 26.37 10.30 -14.20
C ASN A 612 25.03 10.43 -13.46
N GLY A 613 25.07 10.81 -12.19
CA GLY A 613 23.88 11.03 -11.35
C GLY A 613 23.22 9.72 -10.86
N PRO A 614 22.18 9.86 -10.02
CA PRO A 614 21.45 8.74 -9.47
C PRO A 614 20.62 8.04 -10.56
N GLN A 615 20.54 6.70 -10.48
CA GLN A 615 19.84 5.88 -11.45
C GLN A 615 18.85 4.96 -10.74
N LEU A 616 17.69 4.72 -11.36
CA LEU A 616 16.64 3.86 -10.82
C LEU A 616 16.20 2.84 -11.88
N PHE A 617 15.82 1.65 -11.42
CA PHE A 617 15.08 0.69 -12.22
C PHE A 617 14.11 -0.12 -11.35
N TYR A 618 12.99 -0.53 -11.97
CA TYR A 618 11.92 -1.23 -11.30
C TYR A 618 12.23 -2.72 -11.13
N HIS A 619 11.71 -3.32 -10.09
CA HIS A 619 11.95 -4.73 -9.76
C HIS A 619 11.67 -5.66 -10.94
N PHE A 620 12.50 -6.68 -11.07
CA PHE A 620 12.52 -7.69 -12.13
C PHE A 620 12.93 -7.18 -13.53
N ALA A 621 13.25 -5.88 -13.69
CA ALA A 621 13.91 -5.41 -14.92
C ALA A 621 15.24 -6.14 -15.14
N GLU A 622 15.97 -6.41 -14.07
CA GLU A 622 17.28 -7.06 -14.03
C GLU A 622 17.28 -8.53 -14.46
N ILE A 623 16.12 -9.17 -14.48
CA ILE A 623 15.90 -10.52 -15.04
C ILE A 623 15.06 -10.50 -16.31
N GLY A 624 14.77 -9.29 -16.83
CA GLY A 624 14.02 -9.11 -18.08
C GLY A 624 12.56 -9.51 -17.98
N PHE A 625 11.81 -8.89 -17.11
CA PHE A 625 10.37 -9.11 -17.01
C PHE A 625 9.67 -8.79 -18.33
N ASP A 626 9.05 -9.79 -18.97
CA ASP A 626 8.57 -9.74 -20.36
C ASP A 626 7.05 -9.78 -20.53
N TYR A 627 6.33 -9.42 -19.47
CA TYR A 627 4.91 -9.11 -19.51
C TYR A 627 4.71 -7.60 -19.51
N SER A 628 3.67 -7.13 -20.19
CA SER A 628 3.25 -5.72 -20.09
C SER A 628 2.77 -5.40 -18.67
N LYS A 629 2.95 -4.15 -18.27
CA LYS A 629 2.37 -3.61 -17.04
C LYS A 629 0.84 -3.76 -16.98
N PHE A 630 0.19 -3.97 -18.11
CA PHE A 630 -1.27 -4.18 -18.21
C PHE A 630 -1.69 -5.65 -18.25
N GLN A 631 -0.74 -6.61 -18.25
CA GLN A 631 -1.05 -8.04 -18.28
C GLN A 631 -1.15 -8.66 -16.90
N LYS A 632 -2.10 -9.60 -16.74
CA LYS A 632 -2.22 -10.49 -15.58
C LYS A 632 -1.12 -11.56 -15.54
N ALA A 633 -1.06 -12.30 -14.45
CA ALA A 633 -0.11 -13.41 -14.24
C ALA A 633 -0.19 -14.51 -15.31
N ASN A 634 -1.36 -14.77 -15.85
CA ASN A 634 -1.57 -15.75 -16.93
C ASN A 634 -1.22 -15.22 -18.34
N GLY A 635 -0.93 -13.93 -18.47
CA GLY A 635 -0.62 -13.27 -19.74
C GLY A 635 -1.81 -12.61 -20.43
N ASP A 636 -3.01 -12.76 -19.88
CA ASP A 636 -4.18 -12.06 -20.38
C ASP A 636 -4.09 -10.56 -20.10
N TRP A 637 -4.77 -9.76 -20.88
CA TRP A 637 -4.86 -8.33 -20.65
C TRP A 637 -5.75 -8.04 -19.42
N GLY A 638 -5.34 -7.09 -18.59
CA GLY A 638 -5.90 -6.89 -17.25
C GLY A 638 -7.38 -6.58 -17.20
N THR A 639 -7.90 -5.82 -18.18
CA THR A 639 -9.31 -5.42 -18.28
C THR A 639 -9.74 -5.36 -19.75
N ASP A 640 -11.03 -5.41 -19.99
CA ASP A 640 -11.58 -5.26 -21.34
C ASP A 640 -11.19 -3.92 -21.97
N GLY A 641 -10.78 -3.93 -23.24
CA GLY A 641 -10.35 -2.74 -23.97
C GLY A 641 -8.90 -2.35 -23.78
N ILE A 642 -8.13 -3.07 -22.96
CA ILE A 642 -6.66 -2.93 -22.84
C ILE A 642 -5.97 -3.96 -23.74
N ASP A 643 -5.09 -3.52 -24.60
CA ASP A 643 -4.30 -4.34 -25.55
C ASP A 643 -2.79 -4.03 -25.46
N ALA A 644 -2.01 -4.64 -26.37
CA ALA A 644 -0.56 -4.45 -26.45
C ALA A 644 -0.12 -2.98 -26.64
N TYR A 645 -1.01 -2.11 -27.07
CA TYR A 645 -0.75 -0.68 -27.26
C TYR A 645 -1.20 0.16 -26.06
N GLY A 646 -1.59 -0.47 -24.95
CA GLY A 646 -2.08 0.20 -23.75
C GLY A 646 -3.44 0.86 -23.96
N ALA A 647 -4.22 0.33 -24.89
CA ALA A 647 -5.48 0.82 -25.42
C ALA A 647 -5.58 2.35 -25.50
N ALA A 648 -5.37 2.89 -26.66
CA ALA A 648 -5.52 4.33 -26.91
C ALA A 648 -6.90 4.87 -26.49
N THR A 649 -7.89 3.99 -26.39
CA THR A 649 -9.29 4.28 -26.06
C THR A 649 -9.67 4.03 -24.60
N ALA A 650 -8.82 3.33 -23.79
CA ALA A 650 -9.13 3.04 -22.40
C ALA A 650 -9.09 4.30 -21.52
N THR A 651 -10.06 4.41 -20.61
CA THR A 651 -10.07 5.50 -19.62
C THR A 651 -8.90 5.38 -18.64
N PRO A 652 -8.46 6.48 -18.01
CA PRO A 652 -7.40 6.40 -16.99
C PRO A 652 -7.68 5.39 -15.88
N SER A 653 -8.90 5.31 -15.36
CA SER A 653 -9.29 4.37 -14.31
C SER A 653 -9.13 2.90 -14.73
N VAL A 654 -9.51 2.55 -15.97
CA VAL A 654 -9.34 1.20 -16.52
C VAL A 654 -7.85 0.86 -16.64
N LYS A 655 -7.01 1.84 -17.04
CA LYS A 655 -5.55 1.64 -17.12
C LYS A 655 -4.93 1.41 -15.75
N GLU A 656 -5.32 2.19 -14.75
CA GLU A 656 -4.82 2.02 -13.38
C GLU A 656 -5.23 0.66 -12.79
N GLU A 657 -6.48 0.25 -12.97
CA GLU A 657 -6.94 -1.08 -12.56
C GLU A 657 -6.13 -2.20 -13.24
N ALA A 658 -5.86 -2.10 -14.53
CA ALA A 658 -5.06 -3.09 -15.26
C ALA A 658 -3.59 -3.13 -14.77
N LYS A 659 -2.99 -1.98 -14.43
CA LYS A 659 -1.64 -1.94 -13.86
C LYS A 659 -1.56 -2.66 -12.50
N MET A 660 -2.57 -2.53 -11.66
CA MET A 660 -2.61 -3.13 -10.33
C MET A 660 -2.99 -4.61 -10.29
N GLN A 661 -3.30 -5.23 -11.43
CA GLN A 661 -3.57 -6.68 -11.48
C GLN A 661 -2.34 -7.51 -11.03
N VAL A 662 -2.60 -8.67 -10.42
CA VAL A 662 -1.55 -9.62 -10.02
C VAL A 662 -0.68 -9.99 -11.21
N LYS A 663 0.63 -9.82 -11.07
CA LYS A 663 1.62 -10.06 -12.13
C LYS A 663 2.16 -11.48 -12.12
N ALA A 664 2.73 -11.88 -13.26
CA ALA A 664 3.45 -13.15 -13.37
C ALA A 664 4.61 -13.17 -12.36
N ARG A 665 4.76 -14.30 -11.68
CA ARG A 665 5.85 -14.45 -10.71
C ARG A 665 7.07 -15.07 -11.40
N PRO A 666 8.23 -14.40 -11.34
CA PRO A 666 9.48 -14.92 -11.91
C PRO A 666 9.85 -16.32 -11.43
N GLU A 667 9.55 -16.65 -10.17
CA GLU A 667 9.79 -17.95 -9.56
C GLU A 667 9.04 -19.06 -10.30
N ASN A 668 7.74 -18.83 -10.55
CA ASN A 668 6.86 -19.79 -11.23
C ASN A 668 7.22 -19.96 -12.71
N LYS A 669 7.86 -18.94 -13.31
CA LYS A 669 8.36 -18.99 -14.70
C LYS A 669 9.76 -19.57 -14.83
N GLY A 670 10.40 -19.92 -13.70
CA GLY A 670 11.78 -20.42 -13.69
C GLY A 670 12.82 -19.38 -14.06
N TRP A 671 12.50 -18.07 -13.98
CA TRP A 671 13.42 -17.01 -14.43
C TRP A 671 14.62 -16.81 -13.48
N PHE A 672 14.54 -17.31 -12.26
CA PHE A 672 15.65 -17.35 -11.31
C PHE A 672 16.55 -18.58 -11.46
N GLN A 673 16.23 -19.50 -12.38
CA GLN A 673 17.05 -20.67 -12.67
C GLN A 673 18.21 -20.30 -13.61
N ALA A 674 19.26 -21.12 -13.58
CA ALA A 674 20.41 -20.94 -14.46
C ALA A 674 19.99 -20.89 -15.95
N GLY A 675 20.34 -19.81 -16.63
CA GLY A 675 19.93 -19.55 -18.01
C GLY A 675 20.32 -18.15 -18.49
N PRO A 676 19.90 -17.77 -19.70
CA PRO A 676 20.28 -16.48 -20.28
C PRO A 676 19.95 -15.28 -19.40
N ARG A 677 18.77 -15.26 -18.75
CA ARG A 677 18.31 -14.17 -17.88
C ARG A 677 19.21 -14.02 -16.65
N MET A 678 19.48 -15.11 -15.94
CA MET A 678 20.30 -15.06 -14.73
C MET A 678 21.78 -14.81 -15.05
N ASN A 679 22.29 -15.29 -16.19
CA ASN A 679 23.63 -14.94 -16.66
C ASN A 679 23.75 -13.44 -16.96
N ALA A 680 22.71 -12.84 -17.55
CA ALA A 680 22.65 -11.40 -17.81
C ALA A 680 22.51 -10.60 -16.51
N CYS A 681 21.67 -11.04 -15.58
CA CYS A 681 21.52 -10.46 -14.25
C CYS A 681 22.86 -10.49 -13.47
N ALA A 682 23.54 -11.63 -13.45
CA ALA A 682 24.84 -11.76 -12.81
C ALA A 682 25.89 -10.80 -13.43
N ARG A 683 25.87 -10.62 -14.77
CA ARG A 683 26.72 -9.66 -15.46
C ARG A 683 26.36 -8.22 -15.08
N LEU A 684 25.07 -7.90 -15.00
CA LEU A 684 24.58 -6.60 -14.52
C LEU A 684 25.05 -6.34 -13.08
N GLY A 685 24.91 -7.32 -12.18
CA GLY A 685 25.37 -7.20 -10.81
C GLY A 685 26.86 -6.86 -10.68
N LYS A 686 27.72 -7.42 -11.55
CA LYS A 686 29.15 -7.04 -11.61
C LYS A 686 29.33 -5.56 -11.99
N ILE A 687 28.56 -5.08 -12.98
CA ILE A 687 28.62 -3.68 -13.43
C ILE A 687 28.21 -2.74 -12.29
N ILE A 688 27.08 -3.01 -11.64
CA ILE A 688 26.58 -2.16 -10.56
C ILE A 688 27.56 -2.18 -9.37
N GLN A 689 28.06 -3.34 -8.97
CA GLN A 689 29.03 -3.45 -7.87
C GLN A 689 30.36 -2.74 -8.15
N LEU A 690 30.78 -2.64 -9.42
CA LEU A 690 31.95 -1.81 -9.76
C LEU A 690 31.73 -0.36 -9.30
N ARG A 691 30.56 0.20 -9.63
CA ARG A 691 30.21 1.57 -9.26
C ARG A 691 30.00 1.76 -7.77
N THR A 692 29.17 0.90 -7.16
CA THR A 692 28.65 1.14 -5.80
C THR A 692 29.62 0.70 -4.70
N ARG A 693 30.49 -0.30 -4.98
CA ARG A 693 31.33 -0.96 -3.95
C ARG A 693 32.83 -0.94 -4.25
N LEU A 694 33.22 -1.25 -5.50
CA LEU A 694 34.62 -1.44 -5.81
C LEU A 694 35.33 -0.13 -6.14
N MET A 695 34.65 0.79 -6.82
CA MET A 695 35.22 2.08 -7.24
C MET A 695 34.27 3.27 -6.98
N PRO A 696 33.59 3.38 -5.82
CA PRO A 696 32.56 4.41 -5.61
C PRO A 696 33.11 5.84 -5.76
N ASN A 697 34.35 6.08 -5.38
CA ASN A 697 35.00 7.40 -5.48
C ASN A 697 35.23 7.87 -6.92
N VAL A 698 35.30 6.94 -7.88
CA VAL A 698 35.45 7.30 -9.31
C VAL A 698 34.17 7.94 -9.82
N PHE A 699 33.04 7.45 -9.36
CA PHE A 699 31.69 7.87 -9.79
C PHE A 699 31.12 9.03 -8.93
N ALA A 700 31.87 9.53 -7.96
CA ALA A 700 31.52 10.73 -7.20
C ALA A 700 31.77 12.04 -7.98
N GLY A 701 32.46 11.97 -9.13
CA GLY A 701 32.67 13.08 -10.04
C GLY A 701 31.87 12.95 -11.33
N ASN A 702 32.27 13.68 -12.37
CA ASN A 702 31.61 13.62 -13.68
C ASN A 702 32.42 12.79 -14.69
N PRO A 703 31.81 12.12 -15.65
CA PRO A 703 32.52 11.48 -16.75
C PRO A 703 33.28 12.52 -17.57
N THR A 704 34.49 12.15 -18.01
CA THR A 704 35.36 13.04 -18.80
C THR A 704 34.99 13.10 -20.28
N GLN A 705 34.39 12.02 -20.79
CA GLN A 705 33.89 11.91 -22.15
C GLN A 705 32.67 11.03 -22.22
N THR A 706 31.71 11.43 -23.04
CA THR A 706 30.52 10.64 -23.34
C THR A 706 30.22 10.68 -24.84
N ASN A 707 29.74 9.54 -25.38
CA ASN A 707 29.18 9.46 -26.71
C ASN A 707 27.85 8.71 -26.58
N ILE A 708 26.80 9.47 -26.28
CA ILE A 708 25.50 8.93 -25.84
C ILE A 708 24.30 9.50 -26.61
N GLY A 709 24.55 10.30 -27.62
CA GLY A 709 23.52 10.98 -28.42
C GLY A 709 22.67 10.06 -29.28
N SER A 710 21.54 10.56 -29.75
CA SER A 710 20.60 9.86 -30.63
C SER A 710 21.27 9.30 -31.91
N GLY A 711 20.81 8.15 -32.35
CA GLY A 711 21.32 7.46 -33.55
C GLY A 711 22.70 6.81 -33.37
N THR A 712 23.34 6.91 -32.20
CA THR A 712 24.68 6.39 -31.95
C THR A 712 24.63 4.86 -31.73
N ALA A 713 25.25 4.10 -32.63
CA ALA A 713 25.27 2.64 -32.56
C ALA A 713 26.15 2.11 -31.39
N VAL A 714 27.39 2.66 -31.28
CA VAL A 714 28.27 2.35 -30.15
C VAL A 714 28.31 3.53 -29.21
N ARG A 715 27.76 3.36 -28.02
CA ARG A 715 27.79 4.36 -26.98
C ARG A 715 28.93 4.12 -26.01
N THR A 716 29.55 5.22 -25.58
CA THR A 716 30.71 5.15 -24.66
C THR A 716 30.58 6.18 -23.54
N VAL A 717 31.09 5.80 -22.37
CA VAL A 717 31.28 6.69 -21.22
C VAL A 717 32.69 6.46 -20.65
N GLN A 718 33.41 7.55 -20.37
CA GLN A 718 34.75 7.51 -19.80
C GLN A 718 34.81 8.31 -18.50
N TRP A 719 35.31 7.66 -17.45
CA TRP A 719 35.56 8.26 -16.13
C TRP A 719 37.06 8.39 -15.92
N GLY A 720 37.64 9.44 -16.50
CA GLY A 720 39.08 9.71 -16.49
C GLY A 720 39.91 8.56 -17.08
N SER A 721 40.97 8.19 -16.37
CA SER A 721 41.77 7.01 -16.66
C SER A 721 41.33 5.75 -15.89
N ASN A 722 40.18 5.83 -15.16
CA ASN A 722 39.78 4.80 -14.22
C ASN A 722 38.80 3.79 -14.81
N VAL A 723 37.78 4.27 -15.53
CA VAL A 723 36.73 3.38 -16.12
C VAL A 723 36.41 3.88 -17.54
N PHE A 724 36.29 2.91 -18.46
CA PHE A 724 35.78 3.12 -19.82
C PHE A 724 34.73 2.07 -20.12
N VAL A 725 33.56 2.51 -20.57
CA VAL A 725 32.43 1.66 -20.93
C VAL A 725 32.14 1.80 -22.42
N ALA A 726 31.97 0.70 -23.13
CA ALA A 726 31.53 0.70 -24.51
C ALA A 726 30.44 -0.34 -24.75
N ALA A 727 29.38 0.05 -25.46
CA ALA A 727 28.20 -0.77 -25.66
C ALA A 727 27.65 -0.63 -27.08
N ASN A 728 27.39 -1.76 -27.74
CA ASN A 728 26.80 -1.81 -29.08
C ASN A 728 25.28 -2.01 -28.99
N PHE A 729 24.52 -0.97 -29.27
CA PHE A 729 23.06 -0.96 -29.19
C PHE A 729 22.34 -1.48 -30.44
N LEU A 730 23.04 -1.79 -31.52
CA LEU A 730 22.45 -2.44 -32.70
C LEU A 730 21.94 -3.85 -32.36
N ALA A 731 20.92 -4.30 -33.08
CA ALA A 731 20.34 -5.64 -32.92
C ALA A 731 21.00 -6.70 -33.82
N SER A 732 21.69 -6.29 -34.91
CA SER A 732 22.10 -7.23 -35.94
C SER A 732 23.53 -7.07 -36.45
N SER A 733 24.25 -6.00 -36.11
CA SER A 733 25.57 -5.70 -36.67
C SER A 733 26.64 -5.54 -35.61
N SER A 734 27.77 -6.18 -35.76
CA SER A 734 28.97 -5.95 -34.95
C SER A 734 29.60 -4.59 -35.24
N GLN A 735 30.21 -4.01 -34.23
CA GLN A 735 30.83 -2.68 -34.30
C GLN A 735 32.23 -2.73 -33.65
N THR A 736 33.19 -2.00 -34.22
CA THR A 736 34.53 -1.89 -33.63
C THR A 736 34.62 -0.62 -32.79
N VAL A 737 35.18 -0.74 -31.59
CA VAL A 737 35.50 0.37 -30.69
C VAL A 737 36.99 0.38 -30.36
N ASN A 738 37.62 1.56 -30.42
CA ASN A 738 38.97 1.76 -29.97
C ASN A 738 38.96 2.23 -28.52
N LEU A 739 39.86 1.66 -27.70
CA LEU A 739 40.03 2.12 -26.32
C LEU A 739 40.80 3.47 -26.29
N PRO A 740 40.50 4.33 -25.30
CA PRO A 740 41.30 5.52 -25.06
C PRO A 740 42.79 5.16 -24.81
N SER A 741 43.68 6.13 -25.02
CA SER A 741 45.10 5.95 -24.70
C SER A 741 45.29 5.56 -23.22
N GLY A 742 46.25 4.66 -22.97
CA GLY A 742 46.56 4.16 -21.64
C GLY A 742 46.55 2.65 -21.52
N THR A 743 46.65 2.12 -20.32
CA THR A 743 46.55 0.70 -20.03
C THR A 743 45.14 0.42 -19.47
N TRP A 744 44.45 -0.52 -20.05
CA TRP A 744 43.10 -0.95 -19.66
C TRP A 744 43.06 -2.43 -19.36
N TYR A 745 42.15 -2.85 -18.50
CA TYR A 745 41.89 -4.24 -18.13
C TYR A 745 40.42 -4.54 -18.39
N ASP A 746 40.12 -5.69 -18.98
CA ASP A 746 38.76 -6.13 -19.30
C ASP A 746 38.08 -6.63 -18.00
N TYR A 747 37.30 -5.80 -17.37
CA TYR A 747 36.73 -6.07 -16.05
C TYR A 747 35.69 -7.23 -16.10
N LEU A 748 34.88 -7.30 -17.14
CA LEU A 748 33.77 -8.26 -17.18
C LEU A 748 34.22 -9.64 -17.65
N ASP A 749 35.28 -9.73 -18.46
CA ASP A 749 35.69 -10.96 -19.17
C ASP A 749 37.14 -11.35 -18.84
N GLY A 750 37.36 -11.67 -17.54
CA GLY A 750 38.60 -12.31 -17.09
C GLY A 750 39.67 -11.39 -16.47
N GLY A 751 39.47 -10.06 -16.45
CA GLY A 751 40.35 -9.10 -15.74
C GLY A 751 41.76 -8.97 -16.33
N GLY A 752 41.99 -9.52 -17.53
CA GLY A 752 43.27 -9.43 -18.23
C GLY A 752 43.52 -8.08 -18.91
N LYS A 753 44.78 -7.79 -19.24
CA LYS A 753 45.11 -6.56 -19.99
C LYS A 753 44.36 -6.53 -21.32
N ALA A 754 43.70 -5.43 -21.59
CA ALA A 754 42.87 -5.25 -22.76
C ALA A 754 43.71 -4.91 -24.01
N ASN A 755 43.19 -5.30 -25.17
CA ASN A 755 43.68 -4.86 -26.48
C ASN A 755 43.34 -3.39 -26.73
N THR A 756 43.94 -2.79 -27.76
CA THR A 756 43.66 -1.40 -28.11
C THR A 756 42.30 -1.20 -28.82
N SER A 757 41.73 -2.27 -29.36
CA SER A 757 40.41 -2.23 -29.99
C SER A 757 39.66 -3.55 -29.77
N TYR A 758 38.32 -3.46 -29.83
CA TYR A 758 37.40 -4.59 -29.68
C TYR A 758 36.29 -4.54 -30.72
N THR A 759 35.91 -5.71 -31.22
CA THR A 759 34.68 -5.85 -31.98
C THR A 759 33.55 -6.27 -31.03
N LEU A 760 32.58 -5.39 -30.84
CA LEU A 760 31.40 -5.64 -30.03
C LEU A 760 30.29 -6.27 -30.85
N THR A 761 29.84 -7.45 -30.49
CA THR A 761 28.67 -8.09 -31.10
C THR A 761 27.39 -7.32 -30.80
N PRO A 762 26.27 -7.56 -31.53
CA PRO A 762 24.98 -6.95 -31.23
C PRO A 762 24.57 -7.17 -29.76
N GLY A 763 24.18 -6.11 -29.08
CA GLY A 763 23.75 -6.15 -27.66
C GLY A 763 24.89 -6.32 -26.65
N GLN A 764 26.15 -6.25 -27.05
CA GLN A 764 27.29 -6.45 -26.17
C GLN A 764 27.70 -5.13 -25.46
N ILE A 765 27.91 -5.23 -24.14
CA ILE A 765 28.57 -4.22 -23.32
C ILE A 765 29.91 -4.76 -22.81
N LYS A 766 30.91 -3.91 -22.80
CA LYS A 766 32.20 -4.12 -22.14
C LYS A 766 32.53 -2.97 -21.22
N VAL A 767 33.15 -3.31 -20.09
CA VAL A 767 33.64 -2.38 -19.09
C VAL A 767 35.12 -2.60 -18.88
N PHE A 768 35.89 -1.54 -18.98
CA PHE A 768 37.34 -1.56 -18.83
C PHE A 768 37.73 -0.69 -17.63
N THR A 769 38.72 -1.14 -16.87
CA THR A 769 39.27 -0.42 -15.73
C THR A 769 40.73 -0.09 -15.93
N GLY A 770 41.17 1.10 -15.47
CA GLY A 770 42.57 1.56 -15.63
C GLY A 770 43.60 0.83 -14.75
N SER A 771 43.09 0.09 -13.75
CA SER A 771 43.87 -0.83 -12.92
C SER A 771 43.15 -2.17 -12.88
N GLN A 772 43.85 -3.24 -12.56
CA GLN A 772 43.22 -4.55 -12.45
C GLN A 772 42.27 -4.59 -11.26
N VAL A 773 40.99 -4.87 -11.53
CA VAL A 773 39.93 -5.01 -10.53
C VAL A 773 39.29 -6.38 -10.71
N THR A 774 39.20 -7.16 -9.63
CA THR A 774 38.54 -8.46 -9.66
C THR A 774 37.03 -8.28 -9.55
N ALA A 775 36.30 -8.73 -10.56
CA ALA A 775 34.86 -8.75 -10.52
C ALA A 775 34.35 -9.75 -9.45
N PRO A 776 33.31 -9.41 -8.69
CA PRO A 776 32.75 -10.30 -7.70
C PRO A 776 32.11 -11.53 -8.35
N ASN A 777 32.10 -12.63 -7.62
CA ASN A 777 31.33 -13.81 -8.03
C ASN A 777 29.85 -13.55 -7.72
N THR A 778 29.05 -13.38 -8.76
CA THR A 778 27.60 -13.17 -8.66
C THR A 778 26.86 -14.46 -9.00
N PRO A 779 25.90 -14.91 -8.18
CA PRO A 779 25.12 -16.11 -8.44
C PRO A 779 24.40 -16.03 -9.81
N VAL A 780 24.31 -17.18 -10.48
CA VAL A 780 23.61 -17.34 -11.77
C VAL A 780 22.31 -18.11 -11.62
N SER A 781 21.88 -18.36 -10.39
CA SER A 781 20.59 -18.94 -10.04
C SER A 781 20.26 -18.65 -8.58
N TYR A 782 18.97 -18.66 -8.26
CA TYR A 782 18.44 -18.60 -6.90
C TYR A 782 17.30 -19.60 -6.78
N ASP A 783 17.25 -20.28 -5.65
CA ASP A 783 16.17 -21.22 -5.32
C ASP A 783 15.20 -20.51 -4.37
N PHE A 784 14.26 -19.78 -4.96
CA PHE A 784 13.22 -19.09 -4.21
C PHE A 784 11.96 -19.95 -4.16
N GLU A 785 11.25 -19.84 -3.03
CA GLU A 785 9.95 -20.48 -2.84
C GLU A 785 8.99 -20.07 -3.98
N LEU A 786 8.27 -21.04 -4.51
CA LEU A 786 7.29 -20.80 -5.56
C LEU A 786 6.07 -20.10 -4.97
N GLY A 787 5.62 -19.05 -5.65
CA GLY A 787 4.36 -18.39 -5.31
C GLY A 787 3.16 -19.17 -5.84
N ILE A 788 2.05 -19.10 -5.14
CA ILE A 788 0.76 -19.51 -5.70
C ILE A 788 0.30 -18.35 -6.58
N ASP A 789 0.35 -18.53 -7.90
CA ASP A 789 -0.35 -17.61 -8.80
C ASP A 789 -1.85 -17.77 -8.50
N GLN A 790 -2.52 -16.71 -8.08
CA GLN A 790 -3.97 -16.71 -8.05
C GLN A 790 -4.45 -16.78 -9.51
N ILE A 791 -4.65 -18.00 -9.98
CA ILE A 791 -5.33 -18.22 -11.24
C ILE A 791 -6.80 -17.99 -10.94
N GLU A 792 -7.33 -16.83 -11.33
CA GLU A 792 -8.77 -16.64 -11.44
C GLU A 792 -9.30 -17.61 -12.52
N TRP A 793 -9.79 -18.73 -12.07
CA TRP A 793 -10.52 -19.65 -12.92
C TRP A 793 -11.97 -19.15 -13.04
N SER A 794 -12.24 -18.30 -14.01
CA SER A 794 -13.59 -18.10 -14.49
C SER A 794 -14.01 -19.38 -15.21
N GLY A 795 -14.72 -20.28 -14.52
CA GLY A 795 -15.33 -21.43 -15.17
C GLY A 795 -15.27 -22.79 -14.47
N PHE A 796 -14.76 -22.87 -13.25
CA PHE A 796 -14.85 -24.15 -12.49
C PHE A 796 -15.61 -23.96 -11.18
N ASP A 797 -16.47 -24.96 -10.94
CA ASP A 797 -17.31 -25.12 -9.76
C ASP A 797 -16.48 -25.02 -8.47
N THR A 798 -16.71 -23.99 -7.66
CA THR A 798 -16.01 -23.70 -6.39
C THR A 798 -16.47 -24.61 -5.24
N THR A 799 -17.14 -25.72 -5.52
CA THR A 799 -17.66 -26.65 -4.51
C THR A 799 -16.61 -27.60 -3.91
N ASN A 800 -15.34 -27.50 -4.31
CA ASN A 800 -14.25 -28.29 -3.72
C ASN A 800 -13.04 -27.42 -3.46
N ASP A 801 -12.61 -27.35 -2.20
CA ASP A 801 -11.41 -26.67 -1.67
C ASP A 801 -10.08 -27.22 -2.23
N ALA A 802 -9.92 -27.27 -3.55
CA ALA A 802 -8.74 -27.77 -4.20
C ALA A 802 -8.06 -26.69 -5.08
N VAL A 803 -6.83 -26.36 -4.75
CA VAL A 803 -6.00 -25.39 -5.50
C VAL A 803 -5.02 -26.16 -6.38
N LYS A 804 -4.98 -25.87 -7.68
CA LYS A 804 -3.95 -26.40 -8.59
C LYS A 804 -2.76 -25.47 -8.60
N PHE A 805 -1.56 -26.02 -8.47
CA PHE A 805 -0.31 -25.27 -8.60
C PHE A 805 0.71 -26.03 -9.45
N TYR A 806 1.69 -25.31 -9.99
CA TYR A 806 2.74 -25.86 -10.84
C TYR A 806 4.07 -25.85 -10.08
N GLN A 807 4.71 -27.00 -9.96
CA GLN A 807 5.99 -27.16 -9.28
C GLN A 807 6.88 -28.16 -10.05
N ASN A 808 8.15 -27.84 -10.23
CA ASN A 808 9.16 -28.71 -10.87
C ASN A 808 8.71 -29.30 -12.22
N GLY A 809 8.05 -28.51 -13.07
CA GLY A 809 7.57 -28.96 -14.37
C GLY A 809 6.28 -29.81 -14.32
N GLN A 810 5.62 -29.94 -13.18
CA GLN A 810 4.41 -30.73 -12.98
C GLN A 810 3.29 -29.93 -12.31
N ILE A 811 2.05 -30.27 -12.63
CA ILE A 811 0.87 -29.70 -11.99
C ILE A 811 0.47 -30.56 -10.79
N TYR A 812 0.24 -29.90 -9.66
CA TYR A 812 -0.22 -30.50 -8.41
C TYR A 812 -1.57 -29.92 -7.98
N ILE A 813 -2.26 -30.63 -7.10
CA ILE A 813 -3.52 -30.22 -6.50
C ILE A 813 -3.33 -30.15 -4.99
N LEU A 814 -3.45 -28.97 -4.39
CA LEU A 814 -3.51 -28.78 -2.94
C LEU A 814 -4.98 -28.90 -2.52
N ARG A 815 -5.29 -29.82 -1.61
CA ARG A 815 -6.62 -29.99 -1.03
C ARG A 815 -6.48 -30.29 0.45
N ASN A 816 -7.15 -29.53 1.30
CA ASN A 816 -7.10 -29.68 2.77
C ASN A 816 -5.65 -29.74 3.31
N ASN A 817 -4.79 -28.86 2.86
CA ASN A 817 -3.35 -28.82 3.18
C ASN A 817 -2.55 -30.09 2.80
N VAL A 818 -3.05 -30.87 1.86
CA VAL A 818 -2.36 -32.06 1.31
C VAL A 818 -2.18 -31.88 -0.18
N VAL A 819 -0.96 -32.10 -0.66
CA VAL A 819 -0.61 -32.00 -2.08
C VAL A 819 -0.82 -33.35 -2.79
N TYR A 820 -1.46 -33.31 -3.94
CA TYR A 820 -1.70 -34.45 -4.81
C TYR A 820 -1.15 -34.17 -6.22
N ASP A 821 -0.67 -35.23 -6.90
CA ASP A 821 -0.40 -35.15 -8.33
C ASP A 821 -1.70 -35.19 -9.18
N LEU A 822 -1.59 -34.97 -10.48
CA LEU A 822 -2.75 -35.04 -11.40
C LEU A 822 -3.48 -36.41 -11.42
N MET A 823 -2.82 -37.44 -10.91
CA MET A 823 -3.40 -38.79 -10.80
C MET A 823 -4.07 -39.02 -9.44
N GLY A 824 -4.13 -37.98 -8.58
CA GLY A 824 -4.73 -38.06 -7.26
C GLY A 824 -3.88 -38.74 -6.20
N ARG A 825 -2.58 -38.96 -6.47
CA ARG A 825 -1.66 -39.52 -5.47
C ARG A 825 -1.09 -38.43 -4.60
N ARG A 826 -1.09 -38.66 -3.29
CA ARG A 826 -0.49 -37.73 -2.33
C ARG A 826 1.02 -37.61 -2.59
N VAL A 827 1.50 -36.39 -2.65
CA VAL A 827 2.91 -36.02 -2.83
C VAL A 827 3.30 -35.21 -1.60
N GLU A 828 3.55 -35.88 -0.48
CA GLU A 828 3.87 -35.34 0.86
C GLU A 828 2.96 -34.25 1.45
#